data_c04d7eef21f622168cac7aae5ccc3496
#
_entry.id   c04d7eef21f622168cac7aae5ccc3496
#
_cell.length_a   1.000
_cell.length_b   1.000
_cell.length_c   1.000
_cell.angle_alpha   90.00
_cell.angle_beta   90.00
_cell.angle_gamma   90.00
#
_symmetry.space_group_name_H-M   'P 1'
#
loop_
_entity.id
_entity.type
_entity.pdbx_description
1 polymer ?
#
loop_
_entity_poly.entity_id
_entity_poly.type
_entity_poly.pdbx_seq_one_letter_code
_entity_poly.pdbx_strand_id
1 'polypeptide(L)'
;MNSPADSPAPLLPATPGLALPVTDTPAPSRAPGFAERAAQALRKARSAVWRSDPGSPVADPNAPERQVVSFADLTDRLKIYMSSGDIQKVKAAFRFSDAAHLGQFRRSGEPYITHPIAVAKILAHWRMDVGAVQAALLHDVLEDSGTSKQDLAEQFGPAVAELVDGVSKLDRLNFASNAQAQAESFRKMLLAMARDVRVILIKLADRLHNVRTLDAMDRERQKRISRETLDIYAPIAHRLGLNEIYRELQEACFALLYPLRHRILEKAILTARGNRREVLKKIHVAVQNALARNKLKAEIFGREKTLFGIYRKMVEKRLSFSEVLDIYGFRIVVNTPADCYLALGVLHGLYKPVPGKFKDYIAIPKVNGYQSLHTTLIGPFGQPVEFQVRTREMNRVAESGVAAHWLYKEDAQSLSDMQSRTHQWLQSLIELQQQTGDSAEFLENIKVDLFPDKVYIFTPKGKIVSLPRGATPVDFAYSIHTDIGNKCIAARINGEAQPLRTELRNGDVIEIVTGPVARPNPAWLGFVRSGRARAEIRHYLRTMKSQESIDLGERLLAQAAAQFSFRLEDAGPEVWGELLREAQARDRDELLADIGLGRRLAAVLARQLSLIHLRSAPAATAAGGEAAMGTRAAPVQIQGTEGMALQMANCCTPIPGDEVVGQLRRDLGLVVHQSDCTHAQRARRADPDRWLDLQWAPEPVGLYAVNMDVRARNERGVLGYVAVAVAEAESNILSVNIEDEDAREVTIHFKIQVHDRRHLARVVRTLRRISQVLRVSRTRLNVRAQPAEAAPDAPPAALS
;
A
#
# COMPACT_ATOMS: atom_id res chain seq x y z
N MET A 1 -65.13 4.03 -17.90
CA MET A 1 -65.69 3.73 -19.24
C MET A 1 -64.86 2.61 -19.81
N ASN A 2 -65.50 1.47 -19.75
CA ASN A 2 -65.47 0.28 -20.64
C ASN A 2 -64.12 -0.43 -20.96
N SER A 3 -64.03 -1.54 -20.34
CA SER A 3 -63.67 -2.84 -20.96
C SER A 3 -64.73 -3.27 -21.96
N PRO A 4 -64.59 -4.28 -22.86
CA PRO A 4 -64.33 -5.68 -22.58
C PRO A 4 -63.43 -6.40 -23.63
N ALA A 5 -62.87 -7.55 -23.27
CA ALA A 5 -63.25 -8.95 -23.36
C ALA A 5 -62.89 -9.73 -24.62
N ASP A 6 -62.38 -10.90 -24.42
CA ASP A 6 -62.58 -12.27 -24.89
C ASP A 6 -61.84 -12.82 -26.13
N SER A 7 -60.98 -13.81 -25.81
CA SER A 7 -60.81 -15.22 -26.34
C SER A 7 -61.33 -15.59 -27.73
N PRO A 8 -60.97 -16.76 -28.35
CA PRO A 8 -60.12 -17.89 -27.98
C PRO A 8 -59.29 -18.50 -29.15
N ALA A 9 -58.55 -19.59 -28.83
CA ALA A 9 -57.83 -20.49 -29.71
C ALA A 9 -58.69 -21.31 -30.71
N PRO A 10 -58.00 -21.96 -31.66
CA PRO A 10 -58.34 -23.37 -31.88
C PRO A 10 -57.17 -24.34 -32.11
N LEU A 11 -57.50 -25.55 -31.83
CA LEU A 11 -56.85 -26.85 -31.80
C LEU A 11 -56.57 -27.47 -33.20
N LEU A 12 -55.40 -28.24 -33.23
CA LEU A 12 -55.13 -29.55 -33.82
C LEU A 12 -55.18 -29.77 -35.35
N PRO A 13 -54.43 -30.70 -35.97
CA PRO A 13 -54.44 -32.16 -35.62
C PRO A 13 -53.07 -32.90 -35.70
N ALA A 14 -53.15 -34.12 -35.18
CA ALA A 14 -52.09 -35.14 -35.09
C ALA A 14 -51.95 -36.06 -36.32
N THR A 15 -50.81 -36.77 -36.35
CA THR A 15 -50.45 -38.13 -36.78
C THR A 15 -49.68 -38.27 -38.13
N PRO A 16 -48.97 -39.40 -38.38
CA PRO A 16 -48.43 -40.50 -37.55
C PRO A 16 -46.99 -40.91 -37.77
N GLY A 17 -46.42 -41.61 -36.82
CA GLY A 17 -45.46 -42.64 -36.73
C GLY A 17 -44.45 -43.02 -37.82
N LEU A 18 -43.19 -43.15 -37.29
CA LEU A 18 -42.21 -44.13 -37.78
C LEU A 18 -41.29 -44.54 -36.66
N ALA A 19 -41.34 -45.81 -36.32
CA ALA A 19 -40.50 -46.52 -35.39
C ALA A 19 -39.09 -46.76 -35.98
N LEU A 20 -38.03 -46.50 -35.17
CA LEU A 20 -36.69 -47.05 -35.34
C LEU A 20 -36.09 -47.46 -34.01
N PRO A 21 -35.11 -48.33 -33.93
CA PRO A 21 -34.93 -49.28 -32.86
C PRO A 21 -34.19 -48.77 -31.63
N VAL A 22 -34.54 -49.32 -30.49
CA VAL A 22 -33.91 -49.20 -29.20
C VAL A 22 -32.50 -49.75 -29.26
N THR A 23 -31.49 -48.90 -29.05
CA THR A 23 -30.16 -49.32 -28.60
C THR A 23 -30.00 -48.97 -27.13
N ASP A 24 -29.87 -50.01 -26.31
CA ASP A 24 -29.55 -49.93 -24.89
C ASP A 24 -28.23 -49.25 -24.70
N THR A 25 -28.27 -48.00 -24.22
CA THR A 25 -27.10 -47.36 -23.60
C THR A 25 -27.37 -47.33 -22.09
N PRO A 26 -26.44 -47.82 -21.23
CA PRO A 26 -26.63 -47.79 -19.79
C PRO A 26 -26.65 -46.33 -19.30
N ALA A 27 -27.63 -46.00 -18.48
CA ALA A 27 -27.79 -44.71 -17.81
C ALA A 27 -26.53 -44.39 -17.00
N PRO A 28 -26.07 -43.09 -16.99
CA PRO A 28 -24.94 -42.70 -16.16
C PRO A 28 -25.31 -42.93 -14.68
N SER A 29 -24.44 -43.69 -13.98
CA SER A 29 -24.55 -43.93 -12.56
C SER A 29 -24.66 -42.64 -11.80
N ARG A 30 -25.74 -42.40 -11.11
CA ARG A 30 -25.93 -41.29 -10.16
C ARG A 30 -24.73 -41.29 -9.20
N ALA A 31 -24.01 -40.21 -9.16
CA ALA A 31 -22.96 -39.98 -8.15
C ALA A 31 -23.57 -40.20 -6.75
N PRO A 32 -22.88 -40.89 -5.83
CA PRO A 32 -23.41 -41.22 -4.51
C PRO A 32 -23.79 -39.94 -3.79
N GLY A 33 -25.00 -39.91 -3.21
CA GLY A 33 -25.53 -38.78 -2.45
C GLY A 33 -24.68 -38.48 -1.23
N PHE A 34 -24.80 -37.27 -0.70
CA PHE A 34 -24.01 -36.78 0.46
C PHE A 34 -24.03 -37.78 1.64
N ALA A 35 -25.16 -38.41 1.95
CA ALA A 35 -25.29 -39.45 3.00
C ALA A 35 -24.40 -40.68 2.74
N GLU A 36 -24.24 -41.10 1.50
CA GLU A 36 -23.35 -42.21 1.12
C GLU A 36 -21.88 -41.83 1.17
N ARG A 37 -21.53 -40.61 0.75
CA ARG A 37 -20.18 -40.06 0.88
C ARG A 37 -19.78 -39.86 2.34
N ALA A 38 -20.68 -39.36 3.19
CA ALA A 38 -20.48 -39.27 4.63
C ALA A 38 -20.34 -40.68 5.29
N ALA A 39 -21.11 -41.66 4.87
CA ALA A 39 -20.98 -43.04 5.33
C ALA A 39 -19.68 -43.71 4.84
N GLN A 40 -19.17 -43.32 3.67
CA GLN A 40 -17.89 -43.81 3.13
C GLN A 40 -16.70 -43.16 3.83
N ALA A 41 -16.80 -41.83 4.17
CA ALA A 41 -15.86 -41.12 5.02
C ALA A 41 -15.80 -41.71 6.45
N LEU A 42 -16.95 -42.04 7.04
CA LEU A 42 -17.05 -42.72 8.33
C LEU A 42 -16.39 -44.10 8.31
N ARG A 43 -16.53 -44.88 7.22
CA ARG A 43 -15.83 -46.18 7.06
C ARG A 43 -14.33 -46.03 6.90
N LYS A 44 -13.89 -45.00 6.18
CA LYS A 44 -12.47 -44.67 6.01
C LYS A 44 -11.81 -44.15 7.31
N ALA A 45 -12.54 -43.35 8.09
CA ALA A 45 -12.13 -42.90 9.42
C ALA A 45 -12.01 -44.05 10.43
N ARG A 46 -12.94 -45.00 10.43
CA ARG A 46 -12.85 -46.21 11.27
C ARG A 46 -11.64 -47.08 10.99
N SER A 47 -11.14 -47.13 9.74
CA SER A 47 -9.90 -47.84 9.40
C SER A 47 -8.61 -47.08 9.72
N ALA A 48 -8.69 -45.73 9.88
CA ALA A 48 -7.54 -44.89 10.22
C ALA A 48 -7.26 -44.78 11.74
N VAL A 49 -8.28 -44.99 12.57
CA VAL A 49 -8.19 -44.91 14.05
C VAL A 49 -7.27 -45.98 14.68
N TRP A 50 -6.85 -47.00 13.94
CA TRP A 50 -5.98 -48.08 14.45
C TRP A 50 -4.51 -48.01 14.03
N ARG A 51 -4.06 -46.86 13.53
CA ARG A 51 -2.62 -46.59 13.35
C ARG A 51 -2.22 -45.44 14.27
N SER A 52 -1.98 -45.73 15.54
CA SER A 52 -1.31 -44.87 16.48
C SER A 52 0.14 -44.68 16.02
N ASP A 53 0.48 -43.45 15.62
CA ASP A 53 1.85 -42.99 15.36
C ASP A 53 2.57 -42.85 16.72
N PRO A 54 3.71 -43.49 16.97
CA PRO A 54 4.40 -43.45 18.28
C PRO A 54 5.12 -42.14 18.61
N GLY A 55 4.79 -41.05 17.91
CA GLY A 55 5.43 -39.72 18.03
C GLY A 55 4.54 -38.60 18.59
N SER A 56 3.35 -38.86 19.11
CA SER A 56 2.53 -37.82 19.74
C SER A 56 3.18 -37.30 21.03
N PRO A 57 3.41 -36.02 21.23
CA PRO A 57 3.94 -35.48 22.47
C PRO A 57 2.93 -35.78 23.62
N VAL A 58 3.42 -36.42 24.67
CA VAL A 58 2.66 -36.63 25.92
C VAL A 58 2.26 -35.24 26.44
N ALA A 59 0.97 -35.04 26.67
CA ALA A 59 0.42 -33.81 27.24
C ALA A 59 1.11 -33.53 28.59
N ASP A 60 1.63 -32.34 28.79
CA ASP A 60 2.18 -31.86 30.05
C ASP A 60 1.04 -31.82 31.09
N PRO A 61 1.08 -32.61 32.16
CA PRO A 61 0.02 -32.64 33.17
C PRO A 61 -0.12 -31.34 33.98
N ASN A 62 0.80 -30.37 33.82
CA ASN A 62 0.77 -29.05 34.46
C ASN A 62 0.36 -27.91 33.52
N ALA A 63 -0.02 -28.22 32.26
CA ALA A 63 -0.53 -27.19 31.39
C ALA A 63 -1.89 -26.69 31.92
N PRO A 64 -2.14 -25.35 31.95
CA PRO A 64 -3.42 -24.83 32.40
C PRO A 64 -4.52 -25.41 31.51
N GLU A 65 -5.59 -26.00 32.13
CA GLU A 65 -6.75 -26.51 31.42
C GLU A 65 -7.29 -25.46 30.45
N ARG A 66 -7.08 -25.69 29.16
CA ARG A 66 -7.70 -24.86 28.13
C ARG A 66 -9.19 -25.13 28.14
N GLN A 67 -9.99 -24.12 28.41
CA GLN A 67 -11.44 -24.22 28.27
C GLN A 67 -11.78 -24.51 26.81
N VAL A 68 -12.09 -25.79 26.53
CA VAL A 68 -12.60 -26.22 25.22
C VAL A 68 -13.98 -25.61 25.04
N VAL A 69 -14.15 -24.78 24.03
CA VAL A 69 -15.43 -24.14 23.73
C VAL A 69 -16.38 -25.20 23.18
N SER A 70 -17.49 -25.44 23.89
CA SER A 70 -18.54 -26.38 23.46
C SER A 70 -19.58 -25.72 22.56
N PHE A 71 -20.28 -26.51 21.74
CA PHE A 71 -21.41 -26.00 20.96
C PHE A 71 -22.56 -25.51 21.84
N ALA A 72 -22.69 -26.03 23.06
CA ALA A 72 -23.65 -25.56 24.05
C ALA A 72 -23.37 -24.09 24.44
N ASP A 73 -22.11 -23.74 24.72
CA ASP A 73 -21.70 -22.35 25.04
C ASP A 73 -22.02 -21.39 23.89
N LEU A 74 -21.80 -21.81 22.64
CA LEU A 74 -22.19 -21.04 21.47
C LEU A 74 -23.73 -20.87 21.44
N THR A 75 -24.47 -21.93 21.60
CA THR A 75 -25.94 -21.90 21.56
C THR A 75 -26.53 -20.98 22.63
N ASP A 76 -26.00 -21.02 23.85
CA ASP A 76 -26.46 -20.14 24.94
C ASP A 76 -26.22 -18.68 24.64
N ARG A 77 -25.09 -18.37 23.96
CA ARG A 77 -24.82 -16.99 23.49
C ARG A 77 -25.78 -16.58 22.38
N LEU A 78 -26.10 -17.47 21.43
CA LEU A 78 -27.02 -17.18 20.32
C LEU A 78 -28.45 -16.94 20.78
N LYS A 79 -28.94 -17.67 21.82
CA LYS A 79 -30.28 -17.49 22.41
C LYS A 79 -30.55 -16.05 22.89
N ILE A 80 -29.50 -15.26 23.16
CA ILE A 80 -29.64 -13.85 23.62
C ILE A 80 -30.24 -12.97 22.54
N TYR A 81 -30.02 -13.29 21.23
CA TYR A 81 -30.35 -12.38 20.13
C TYR A 81 -30.91 -13.05 18.87
N MET A 82 -30.87 -14.39 18.76
CA MET A 82 -31.38 -15.13 17.61
C MET A 82 -32.68 -15.86 17.93
N SER A 83 -33.51 -16.01 16.90
CA SER A 83 -34.71 -16.85 16.99
C SER A 83 -34.38 -18.34 17.09
N SER A 84 -35.28 -19.16 17.62
CA SER A 84 -35.10 -20.60 17.68
C SER A 84 -34.94 -21.24 16.29
N GLY A 85 -35.61 -20.69 15.25
CA GLY A 85 -35.46 -21.13 13.86
C GLY A 85 -34.07 -20.87 13.32
N ASP A 86 -33.48 -19.71 13.64
CA ASP A 86 -32.12 -19.35 13.22
C ASP A 86 -31.06 -20.20 13.92
N ILE A 87 -31.27 -20.51 15.20
CA ILE A 87 -30.41 -21.43 15.96
C ILE A 87 -30.39 -22.82 15.31
N GLN A 88 -31.52 -23.28 14.79
CA GLN A 88 -31.57 -24.56 14.07
C GLN A 88 -30.74 -24.53 12.77
N LYS A 89 -30.73 -23.42 12.04
CA LYS A 89 -29.86 -23.24 10.86
C LYS A 89 -28.38 -23.31 11.25
N VAL A 90 -28.00 -22.66 12.34
CA VAL A 90 -26.63 -22.71 12.87
C VAL A 90 -26.26 -24.13 13.32
N LYS A 91 -27.20 -24.84 13.96
CA LYS A 91 -26.99 -26.23 14.36
C LYS A 91 -26.81 -27.18 13.17
N ALA A 92 -27.48 -26.92 12.05
CA ALA A 92 -27.27 -27.66 10.80
C ALA A 92 -25.85 -27.44 10.25
N ALA A 93 -25.37 -26.20 10.24
CA ALA A 93 -24.00 -25.89 9.83
C ALA A 93 -22.94 -26.52 10.74
N PHE A 94 -23.17 -26.51 12.06
CA PHE A 94 -22.32 -27.23 13.02
C PHE A 94 -22.22 -28.71 12.71
N ARG A 95 -23.36 -29.40 12.54
CA ARG A 95 -23.38 -30.85 12.25
C ARG A 95 -22.66 -31.18 10.95
N PHE A 96 -22.81 -30.33 9.94
CA PHE A 96 -22.12 -30.49 8.67
C PHE A 96 -20.60 -30.34 8.84
N SER A 97 -20.15 -29.30 9.53
CA SER A 97 -18.74 -29.06 9.81
C SER A 97 -18.11 -30.15 10.65
N ASP A 98 -18.82 -30.62 11.70
CA ASP A 98 -18.38 -31.73 12.55
C ASP A 98 -18.18 -33.02 11.76
N ALA A 99 -19.11 -33.34 10.86
CA ALA A 99 -18.99 -34.49 9.97
C ALA A 99 -17.84 -34.33 8.95
N ALA A 100 -17.62 -33.13 8.45
CA ALA A 100 -16.56 -32.85 7.50
C ALA A 100 -15.15 -32.96 8.12
N HIS A 101 -15.01 -32.60 9.39
CA HIS A 101 -13.72 -32.62 10.13
C HIS A 101 -13.59 -33.87 11.06
N LEU A 102 -14.42 -34.88 10.86
CA LEU A 102 -14.40 -36.05 11.69
C LEU A 102 -13.06 -36.79 11.64
N GLY A 103 -12.44 -36.99 12.81
CA GLY A 103 -11.13 -37.63 12.92
C GLY A 103 -9.93 -36.68 12.72
N GLN A 104 -10.15 -35.40 12.50
CA GLN A 104 -9.11 -34.39 12.45
C GLN A 104 -8.86 -33.82 13.85
N PHE A 105 -7.59 -33.58 14.18
CA PHE A 105 -7.13 -32.97 15.42
C PHE A 105 -6.24 -31.77 15.17
N ARG A 106 -6.33 -30.78 16.03
CA ARG A 106 -5.40 -29.67 16.05
C ARG A 106 -4.02 -30.09 16.60
N ARG A 107 -2.99 -29.32 16.34
CA ARG A 107 -1.66 -29.57 16.94
C ARG A 107 -1.65 -29.50 18.45
N SER A 108 -2.63 -28.83 19.05
CA SER A 108 -2.87 -28.80 20.51
C SER A 108 -3.51 -30.09 21.07
N GLY A 109 -3.87 -31.05 20.19
CA GLY A 109 -4.49 -32.32 20.58
C GLY A 109 -6.03 -32.30 20.68
N GLU A 110 -6.66 -31.15 20.50
CA GLU A 110 -8.12 -30.98 20.53
C GLU A 110 -8.77 -31.40 19.19
N PRO A 111 -10.04 -31.91 19.19
CA PRO A 111 -10.78 -32.14 17.95
C PRO A 111 -10.86 -30.87 17.11
N TYR A 112 -10.67 -30.96 15.79
CA TYR A 112 -10.61 -29.80 14.90
C TYR A 112 -11.83 -28.88 14.99
N ILE A 113 -13.02 -29.48 15.15
CA ILE A 113 -14.30 -28.75 15.25
C ILE A 113 -14.36 -27.71 16.38
N THR A 114 -13.50 -27.80 17.39
CA THR A 114 -13.42 -26.81 18.47
C THR A 114 -13.01 -25.43 17.95
N HIS A 115 -12.21 -25.38 16.86
CA HIS A 115 -11.80 -24.15 16.21
C HIS A 115 -12.97 -23.40 15.53
N PRO A 116 -13.73 -23.99 14.60
CA PRO A 116 -14.90 -23.35 14.02
C PRO A 116 -15.92 -22.89 15.06
N ILE A 117 -16.14 -23.70 16.14
CA ILE A 117 -17.02 -23.29 17.24
C ILE A 117 -16.48 -22.02 17.94
N ALA A 118 -15.18 -21.96 18.22
CA ALA A 118 -14.59 -20.81 18.87
C ALA A 118 -14.65 -19.55 17.99
N VAL A 119 -14.41 -19.67 16.68
CA VAL A 119 -14.57 -18.58 15.71
C VAL A 119 -16.02 -18.10 15.68
N ALA A 120 -16.99 -19.01 15.58
CA ALA A 120 -18.40 -18.69 15.62
C ALA A 120 -18.82 -18.02 16.94
N LYS A 121 -18.25 -18.45 18.10
CA LYS A 121 -18.49 -17.80 19.40
C LYS A 121 -17.99 -16.36 19.46
N ILE A 122 -16.85 -16.04 18.83
CA ILE A 122 -16.35 -14.68 18.70
C ILE A 122 -17.35 -13.83 17.90
N LEU A 123 -17.84 -14.33 16.75
CA LEU A 123 -18.87 -13.65 15.96
C LEU A 123 -20.21 -13.51 16.70
N ALA A 124 -20.61 -14.52 17.47
CA ALA A 124 -21.78 -14.45 18.33
C ALA A 124 -21.65 -13.40 19.44
N HIS A 125 -20.41 -13.12 19.92
CA HIS A 125 -20.16 -12.02 20.83
C HIS A 125 -20.46 -10.66 20.17
N TRP A 126 -20.22 -10.54 18.88
CA TRP A 126 -20.57 -9.34 18.10
C TRP A 126 -22.01 -9.34 17.58
N ARG A 127 -22.83 -10.30 17.98
CA ARG A 127 -24.22 -10.49 17.55
C ARG A 127 -24.38 -10.53 16.03
N MET A 128 -23.42 -11.12 15.32
CA MET A 128 -23.49 -11.25 13.87
C MET A 128 -24.70 -12.05 13.43
N ASP A 129 -25.12 -11.82 12.18
CA ASP A 129 -26.25 -12.50 11.56
C ASP A 129 -26.03 -14.02 11.39
N VAL A 130 -27.12 -14.72 11.14
CA VAL A 130 -27.13 -16.20 11.00
C VAL A 130 -26.14 -16.66 9.93
N GLY A 131 -26.11 -15.96 8.76
CA GLY A 131 -25.24 -16.32 7.65
C GLY A 131 -23.76 -16.22 7.99
N ALA A 132 -23.36 -15.18 8.73
CA ALA A 132 -21.98 -15.02 9.17
C ALA A 132 -21.57 -16.09 10.18
N VAL A 133 -22.47 -16.46 11.13
CA VAL A 133 -22.19 -17.52 12.12
C VAL A 133 -22.14 -18.90 11.44
N GLN A 134 -23.02 -19.18 10.46
CA GLN A 134 -22.95 -20.40 9.65
C GLN A 134 -21.64 -20.46 8.84
N ALA A 135 -21.27 -19.36 8.19
CA ALA A 135 -20.02 -19.26 7.43
C ALA A 135 -18.80 -19.48 8.32
N ALA A 136 -18.80 -18.98 9.56
CA ALA A 136 -17.73 -19.22 10.52
C ALA A 136 -17.61 -20.69 10.94
N LEU A 137 -18.72 -21.41 11.06
CA LEU A 137 -18.67 -22.85 11.33
C LEU A 137 -18.19 -23.67 10.12
N LEU A 138 -18.33 -23.13 8.92
CA LEU A 138 -18.04 -23.82 7.66
C LEU A 138 -16.75 -23.33 6.97
N HIS A 139 -16.03 -22.35 7.53
CA HIS A 139 -15.00 -21.61 6.81
C HIS A 139 -13.83 -22.48 6.30
N ASP A 140 -13.47 -23.55 7.03
CA ASP A 140 -12.39 -24.46 6.64
C ASP A 140 -12.88 -25.66 5.81
N VAL A 141 -14.21 -25.88 5.69
CA VAL A 141 -14.77 -27.07 5.05
C VAL A 141 -14.37 -27.19 3.57
N LEU A 142 -14.29 -26.05 2.85
CA LEU A 142 -13.86 -26.06 1.44
C LEU A 142 -12.39 -26.44 1.25
N GLU A 143 -11.57 -26.28 2.28
CA GLU A 143 -10.12 -26.54 2.22
C GLU A 143 -9.78 -27.94 2.71
N ASP A 144 -10.37 -28.33 3.84
CA ASP A 144 -9.99 -29.51 4.58
C ASP A 144 -10.86 -30.73 4.25
N SER A 145 -11.95 -30.53 3.48
CA SER A 145 -12.82 -31.63 3.04
C SER A 145 -13.03 -31.60 1.51
N GLY A 146 -13.54 -32.66 0.94
CA GLY A 146 -13.88 -32.75 -0.49
C GLY A 146 -15.17 -32.01 -0.89
N THR A 147 -15.69 -31.10 -0.05
CA THR A 147 -16.95 -30.37 -0.27
C THR A 147 -16.73 -29.26 -1.29
N SER A 148 -17.63 -29.13 -2.28
CA SER A 148 -17.59 -28.06 -3.26
C SER A 148 -18.41 -26.84 -2.81
N LYS A 149 -18.13 -25.66 -3.41
CA LYS A 149 -18.95 -24.47 -3.20
C LYS A 149 -20.42 -24.70 -3.56
N GLN A 150 -20.67 -25.52 -4.57
CA GLN A 150 -22.03 -25.83 -5.02
C GLN A 150 -22.78 -26.64 -3.95
N ASP A 151 -22.15 -27.65 -3.33
CA ASP A 151 -22.74 -28.42 -2.24
C ASP A 151 -23.14 -27.50 -1.05
N LEU A 152 -22.29 -26.50 -0.72
CA LEU A 152 -22.64 -25.52 0.31
C LEU A 152 -23.79 -24.61 -0.11
N ALA A 153 -23.84 -24.17 -1.38
CA ALA A 153 -24.92 -23.33 -1.87
C ALA A 153 -26.28 -24.05 -1.87
N GLU A 154 -26.30 -25.34 -2.22
CA GLU A 154 -27.51 -26.17 -2.19
C GLU A 154 -28.05 -26.38 -0.75
N GLN A 155 -27.12 -26.48 0.22
CA GLN A 155 -27.50 -26.85 1.59
C GLN A 155 -27.72 -25.64 2.51
N PHE A 156 -26.94 -24.57 2.35
CA PHE A 156 -26.97 -23.41 3.24
C PHE A 156 -27.34 -22.10 2.50
N GLY A 157 -27.55 -22.18 1.20
CA GLY A 157 -27.87 -21.04 0.34
C GLY A 157 -26.64 -20.34 -0.24
N PRO A 158 -26.84 -19.62 -1.36
CA PRO A 158 -25.74 -18.99 -2.10
C PRO A 158 -24.99 -17.94 -1.28
N ALA A 159 -25.67 -17.19 -0.42
CA ALA A 159 -25.05 -16.15 0.41
C ALA A 159 -24.01 -16.72 1.41
N VAL A 160 -24.32 -17.86 2.05
CA VAL A 160 -23.37 -18.52 2.96
C VAL A 160 -22.21 -19.12 2.18
N ALA A 161 -22.48 -19.75 1.03
CA ALA A 161 -21.44 -20.33 0.18
C ALA A 161 -20.47 -19.24 -0.36
N GLU A 162 -20.96 -18.05 -0.71
CA GLU A 162 -20.10 -16.92 -1.11
C GLU A 162 -19.24 -16.42 0.04
N LEU A 163 -19.76 -16.32 1.25
CA LEU A 163 -18.97 -15.93 2.43
C LEU A 163 -17.85 -16.95 2.70
N VAL A 164 -18.15 -18.24 2.68
CA VAL A 164 -17.18 -19.32 2.92
C VAL A 164 -16.11 -19.33 1.83
N ASP A 165 -16.49 -19.23 0.55
CA ASP A 165 -15.57 -19.14 -0.58
C ASP A 165 -14.68 -17.90 -0.48
N GLY A 166 -15.24 -16.77 -0.02
CA GLY A 166 -14.49 -15.54 0.25
C GLY A 166 -13.41 -15.72 1.32
N VAL A 167 -13.73 -16.39 2.43
CA VAL A 167 -12.79 -16.68 3.53
C VAL A 167 -11.73 -17.69 3.07
N SER A 168 -12.12 -18.78 2.43
CA SER A 168 -11.22 -19.84 1.94
C SER A 168 -10.22 -19.31 0.88
N LYS A 169 -10.65 -18.42 -0.02
CA LYS A 169 -9.72 -17.75 -0.95
C LYS A 169 -8.63 -16.94 -0.24
N LEU A 170 -8.90 -16.46 0.97
CA LEU A 170 -7.93 -15.76 1.80
C LEU A 170 -6.92 -16.71 2.45
N ASP A 171 -7.29 -17.95 2.76
CA ASP A 171 -6.42 -18.95 3.38
C ASP A 171 -5.43 -19.58 2.39
N ARG A 172 -5.84 -19.77 1.14
CA ARG A 172 -4.97 -20.23 0.05
C ARG A 172 -3.86 -19.24 -0.32
N LEU A 173 -3.89 -18.06 0.27
CA LEU A 173 -2.86 -17.05 0.09
C LEU A 173 -1.63 -17.43 0.93
N ASN A 174 -0.73 -18.23 0.35
CA ASN A 174 0.58 -18.48 0.95
C ASN A 174 1.36 -17.18 0.95
N PHE A 175 1.54 -16.59 2.13
CA PHE A 175 2.50 -15.50 2.34
C PHE A 175 3.92 -16.10 2.29
N ALA A 176 4.30 -16.59 1.10
CA ALA A 176 5.65 -17.01 0.84
C ALA A 176 6.61 -15.84 1.08
N SER A 177 7.86 -16.14 1.36
CA SER A 177 8.92 -15.17 1.70
C SER A 177 9.18 -14.10 0.63
N ASN A 178 8.51 -14.15 -0.50
CA ASN A 178 8.62 -13.19 -1.58
C ASN A 178 7.61 -12.04 -1.38
N ALA A 179 8.09 -10.80 -1.34
CA ALA A 179 7.28 -9.59 -1.17
C ALA A 179 6.15 -9.46 -2.21
N GLN A 180 6.35 -9.96 -3.42
CA GLN A 180 5.33 -9.98 -4.47
C GLN A 180 4.16 -10.92 -4.16
N ALA A 181 4.44 -12.13 -3.63
CA ALA A 181 3.39 -13.07 -3.25
C ALA A 181 2.57 -12.55 -2.06
N GLN A 182 3.21 -11.88 -1.09
CA GLN A 182 2.52 -11.20 0.00
C GLN A 182 1.60 -10.09 -0.51
N ALA A 183 2.08 -9.29 -1.45
CA ALA A 183 1.33 -8.18 -2.04
C ALA A 183 0.10 -8.68 -2.82
N GLU A 184 0.24 -9.73 -3.61
CA GLU A 184 -0.85 -10.34 -4.37
C GLU A 184 -1.89 -10.98 -3.44
N SER A 185 -1.44 -11.63 -2.38
CA SER A 185 -2.30 -12.21 -1.34
C SER A 185 -3.11 -11.13 -0.65
N PHE A 186 -2.47 -10.05 -0.25
CA PHE A 186 -3.12 -8.92 0.40
C PHE A 186 -4.13 -8.23 -0.53
N ARG A 187 -3.79 -8.09 -1.82
CA ARG A 187 -4.68 -7.57 -2.85
C ARG A 187 -5.97 -8.39 -2.97
N LYS A 188 -5.87 -9.72 -3.07
CA LYS A 188 -7.03 -10.62 -3.15
C LYS A 188 -7.90 -10.52 -1.90
N MET A 189 -7.28 -10.39 -0.72
CA MET A 189 -7.98 -10.18 0.54
C MET A 189 -8.82 -8.90 0.52
N LEU A 190 -8.24 -7.78 0.10
CA LEU A 190 -8.97 -6.51 0.02
C LEU A 190 -10.13 -6.54 -0.96
N LEU A 191 -9.98 -7.23 -2.10
CA LEU A 191 -11.06 -7.41 -3.08
C LEU A 191 -12.22 -8.26 -2.53
N ALA A 192 -11.92 -9.29 -1.74
CA ALA A 192 -12.95 -10.09 -1.07
C ALA A 192 -13.70 -9.25 -0.03
N MET A 193 -12.98 -8.44 0.77
CA MET A 193 -13.57 -7.50 1.75
C MET A 193 -14.50 -6.47 1.10
N ALA A 194 -14.13 -5.98 -0.09
CA ALA A 194 -14.90 -4.97 -0.79
C ALA A 194 -16.26 -5.49 -1.29
N ARG A 195 -16.39 -6.81 -1.48
CA ARG A 195 -17.66 -7.45 -1.84
C ARG A 195 -18.58 -7.62 -0.63
N ASP A 196 -18.04 -8.11 0.48
CA ASP A 196 -18.79 -8.30 1.72
C ASP A 196 -17.86 -8.17 2.94
N VAL A 197 -18.14 -7.17 3.79
CA VAL A 197 -17.34 -6.90 4.99
C VAL A 197 -17.35 -8.05 6.00
N ARG A 198 -18.37 -8.93 5.96
CA ARG A 198 -18.45 -10.09 6.86
C ARG A 198 -17.30 -11.06 6.62
N VAL A 199 -16.79 -11.18 5.40
CA VAL A 199 -15.63 -12.03 5.07
C VAL A 199 -14.43 -11.68 5.94
N ILE A 200 -14.09 -10.39 6.09
CA ILE A 200 -12.97 -9.98 6.92
C ILE A 200 -13.25 -10.11 8.42
N LEU A 201 -14.52 -9.93 8.84
CA LEU A 201 -14.89 -10.14 10.25
C LEU A 201 -14.72 -11.60 10.66
N ILE A 202 -15.12 -12.54 9.80
CA ILE A 202 -14.88 -13.98 10.01
C ILE A 202 -13.37 -14.24 10.06
N LYS A 203 -12.61 -13.68 9.13
CA LYS A 203 -11.15 -13.89 9.07
C LYS A 203 -10.40 -13.29 10.26
N LEU A 204 -10.85 -12.13 10.78
CA LEU A 204 -10.31 -11.56 12.01
C LEU A 204 -10.63 -12.40 13.24
N ALA A 205 -11.82 -13.00 13.30
CA ALA A 205 -12.21 -13.92 14.38
C ALA A 205 -11.39 -15.22 14.32
N ASP A 206 -11.18 -15.78 13.12
CA ASP A 206 -10.29 -16.90 12.89
C ASP A 206 -8.84 -16.58 13.30
N ARG A 207 -8.29 -15.46 12.82
CA ARG A 207 -6.92 -15.02 13.18
C ARG A 207 -6.77 -14.82 14.68
N LEU A 208 -7.76 -14.25 15.33
CA LEU A 208 -7.74 -14.05 16.78
C LEU A 208 -7.68 -15.39 17.53
N HIS A 209 -8.51 -16.36 17.12
CA HIS A 209 -8.47 -17.69 17.72
C HIS A 209 -7.14 -18.41 17.44
N ASN A 210 -6.62 -18.30 16.22
CA ASN A 210 -5.32 -18.85 15.87
C ASN A 210 -4.18 -18.25 16.70
N VAL A 211 -4.18 -16.94 16.94
CA VAL A 211 -3.18 -16.28 17.80
C VAL A 211 -3.29 -16.74 19.26
N ARG A 212 -4.49 -16.95 19.79
CA ARG A 212 -4.72 -17.49 21.15
C ARG A 212 -4.16 -18.90 21.36
N THR A 213 -4.00 -19.65 20.26
CA THR A 213 -3.54 -21.05 20.30
C THR A 213 -2.16 -21.27 19.69
N LEU A 214 -1.40 -20.17 19.42
CA LEU A 214 -0.09 -20.19 18.76
C LEU A 214 1.02 -20.83 19.60
N ASP A 215 0.89 -20.90 20.91
CA ASP A 215 1.84 -21.51 21.83
C ASP A 215 2.08 -23.00 21.55
N ALA A 216 1.13 -23.71 20.93
CA ALA A 216 1.27 -25.09 20.48
C ALA A 216 2.14 -25.27 19.22
N MET A 217 2.59 -24.18 18.59
CA MET A 217 3.38 -24.19 17.36
C MET A 217 4.87 -24.01 17.63
N ASP A 218 5.71 -24.39 16.66
CA ASP A 218 7.15 -24.13 16.71
C ASP A 218 7.46 -22.61 16.67
N ARG A 219 8.63 -22.25 17.21
CA ARG A 219 9.02 -20.85 17.44
C ARG A 219 9.09 -19.99 16.17
N GLU A 220 9.54 -20.57 15.06
CA GLU A 220 9.65 -19.82 13.80
C GLU A 220 8.27 -19.55 13.20
N ARG A 221 7.37 -20.51 13.27
CA ARG A 221 5.98 -20.35 12.85
C ARG A 221 5.23 -19.34 13.71
N GLN A 222 5.45 -19.37 15.05
CA GLN A 222 4.94 -18.35 15.97
C GLN A 222 5.37 -16.95 15.54
N LYS A 223 6.67 -16.73 15.28
CA LYS A 223 7.21 -15.43 14.87
C LYS A 223 6.63 -14.96 13.54
N ARG A 224 6.53 -15.86 12.54
CA ARG A 224 5.99 -15.53 11.22
C ARG A 224 4.54 -15.09 11.31
N ILE A 225 3.67 -15.90 11.96
CA ILE A 225 2.24 -15.60 12.10
C ILE A 225 2.03 -14.33 12.93
N SER A 226 2.81 -14.13 14.00
CA SER A 226 2.71 -12.93 14.83
C SER A 226 3.12 -11.66 14.08
N ARG A 227 4.16 -11.69 13.23
CA ARG A 227 4.55 -10.55 12.38
C ARG A 227 3.46 -10.24 11.36
N GLU A 228 2.99 -11.25 10.63
CA GLU A 228 1.88 -11.12 9.68
C GLU A 228 0.63 -10.52 10.35
N THR A 229 0.32 -10.97 11.55
CA THR A 229 -0.83 -10.47 12.32
C THR A 229 -0.65 -8.99 12.68
N LEU A 230 0.53 -8.57 13.14
CA LEU A 230 0.81 -7.18 13.49
C LEU A 230 0.89 -6.26 12.28
N ASP A 231 1.39 -6.77 11.14
CA ASP A 231 1.62 -5.97 9.93
C ASP A 231 0.36 -5.82 9.06
N ILE A 232 -0.56 -6.79 9.12
CA ILE A 232 -1.72 -6.86 8.23
C ILE A 232 -3.04 -6.83 9.03
N TYR A 233 -3.29 -7.83 9.87
CA TYR A 233 -4.61 -8.01 10.49
C TYR A 233 -4.91 -7.00 11.61
N ALA A 234 -3.92 -6.66 12.43
CA ALA A 234 -4.11 -5.67 13.48
C ALA A 234 -4.41 -4.26 12.92
N PRO A 235 -3.71 -3.75 11.89
CA PRO A 235 -4.09 -2.50 11.23
C PRO A 235 -5.49 -2.51 10.62
N ILE A 236 -5.91 -3.62 10.01
CA ILE A 236 -7.28 -3.78 9.47
C ILE A 236 -8.32 -3.72 10.61
N ALA A 237 -8.11 -4.48 11.69
CA ALA A 237 -8.99 -4.44 12.85
C ALA A 237 -9.11 -3.01 13.42
N HIS A 238 -8.00 -2.29 13.52
CA HIS A 238 -7.98 -0.90 13.95
C HIS A 238 -8.73 0.03 12.98
N ARG A 239 -8.56 -0.16 11.67
CA ARG A 239 -9.25 0.61 10.63
C ARG A 239 -10.77 0.40 10.66
N LEU A 240 -11.22 -0.82 10.93
CA LEU A 240 -12.62 -1.18 11.11
C LEU A 240 -13.16 -0.77 12.50
N GLY A 241 -12.34 -0.16 13.36
CA GLY A 241 -12.72 0.27 14.70
C GLY A 241 -12.86 -0.85 15.73
N LEU A 242 -12.48 -2.10 15.39
CA LEU A 242 -12.52 -3.28 16.28
C LEU A 242 -11.40 -3.21 17.32
N ASN A 243 -11.47 -2.21 18.22
CA ASN A 243 -10.37 -1.89 19.11
C ASN A 243 -10.09 -2.95 20.18
N GLU A 244 -11.06 -3.74 20.55
CA GLU A 244 -10.86 -4.87 21.46
C GLU A 244 -9.97 -5.93 20.83
N ILE A 245 -10.30 -6.38 19.61
CA ILE A 245 -9.51 -7.33 18.82
C ILE A 245 -8.13 -6.79 18.51
N TYR A 246 -8.07 -5.53 18.06
CA TYR A 246 -6.80 -4.87 17.76
C TYR A 246 -5.83 -4.93 18.94
N ARG A 247 -6.32 -4.62 20.15
CA ARG A 247 -5.51 -4.66 21.37
C ARG A 247 -5.10 -6.09 21.73
N GLU A 248 -6.02 -7.03 21.66
CA GLU A 248 -5.74 -8.43 21.98
C GLU A 248 -4.75 -9.06 21.02
N LEU A 249 -4.90 -8.83 19.70
CA LEU A 249 -3.94 -9.29 18.70
C LEU A 249 -2.54 -8.71 18.96
N GLN A 250 -2.45 -7.42 19.31
CA GLN A 250 -1.17 -6.78 19.61
C GLN A 250 -0.50 -7.35 20.86
N GLU A 251 -1.24 -7.53 21.96
CA GLU A 251 -0.71 -8.05 23.21
C GLU A 251 -0.22 -9.51 23.06
N ALA A 252 -1.03 -10.36 22.45
CA ALA A 252 -0.67 -11.76 22.23
C ALA A 252 0.55 -11.91 21.31
N CYS A 253 0.58 -11.16 20.20
CA CYS A 253 1.73 -11.19 19.29
C CYS A 253 2.99 -10.57 19.92
N PHE A 254 2.84 -9.55 20.77
CA PHE A 254 3.98 -8.94 21.48
C PHE A 254 4.63 -9.92 22.44
N ALA A 255 3.82 -10.66 23.20
CA ALA A 255 4.32 -11.68 24.13
C ALA A 255 5.12 -12.79 23.41
N LEU A 256 4.66 -13.18 22.21
CA LEU A 256 5.33 -14.19 21.39
C LEU A 256 6.58 -13.67 20.67
N LEU A 257 6.57 -12.45 20.13
CA LEU A 257 7.71 -11.89 19.39
C LEU A 257 8.83 -11.44 20.31
N TYR A 258 8.49 -10.82 21.44
CA TYR A 258 9.46 -10.19 22.35
C TYR A 258 9.24 -10.62 23.81
N PRO A 259 9.33 -11.93 24.13
CA PRO A 259 8.95 -12.46 25.44
C PRO A 259 9.77 -11.89 26.60
N LEU A 260 11.03 -11.57 26.38
CA LEU A 260 11.86 -10.95 27.40
C LEU A 260 11.42 -9.52 27.72
N ARG A 261 11.16 -8.73 26.66
CA ARG A 261 10.68 -7.33 26.81
C ARG A 261 9.29 -7.28 27.43
N HIS A 262 8.40 -8.20 27.03
CA HIS A 262 7.07 -8.35 27.63
C HIS A 262 7.19 -8.58 29.13
N ARG A 263 7.96 -9.58 29.58
CA ARG A 263 8.15 -9.89 31.03
C ARG A 263 8.75 -8.73 31.80
N ILE A 264 9.74 -8.02 31.23
CA ILE A 264 10.37 -6.85 31.90
C ILE A 264 9.35 -5.74 32.10
N LEU A 265 8.57 -5.41 31.05
CA LEU A 265 7.55 -4.37 31.13
C LEU A 265 6.40 -4.76 32.06
N GLU A 266 5.95 -5.99 32.01
CA GLU A 266 4.93 -6.52 32.91
C GLU A 266 5.36 -6.38 34.39
N LYS A 267 6.58 -6.81 34.70
CA LYS A 267 7.15 -6.65 36.06
C LYS A 267 7.26 -5.18 36.47
N ALA A 268 7.72 -4.32 35.56
CA ALA A 268 7.84 -2.88 35.82
C ALA A 268 6.48 -2.23 36.10
N ILE A 269 5.44 -2.62 35.35
CA ILE A 269 4.07 -2.12 35.57
C ILE A 269 3.48 -2.63 36.88
N LEU A 270 3.65 -3.91 37.19
CA LEU A 270 3.20 -4.48 38.45
C LEU A 270 3.83 -3.77 39.65
N THR A 271 5.13 -3.47 39.60
CA THR A 271 5.84 -2.68 40.64
C THR A 271 5.30 -1.26 40.73
N ALA A 272 5.11 -0.59 39.57
CA ALA A 272 4.55 0.76 39.51
C ALA A 272 3.09 0.82 40.00
N ARG A 273 2.31 -0.23 39.78
CA ARG A 273 0.89 -0.34 40.17
C ARG A 273 0.73 -0.30 41.70
N GLY A 274 1.60 -0.97 42.46
CA GLY A 274 1.55 -0.97 43.93
C GLY A 274 1.57 0.43 44.52
N ASN A 275 2.50 1.26 44.05
CA ASN A 275 2.69 2.63 44.56
C ASN A 275 1.63 3.64 44.09
N ARG A 276 0.88 3.35 43.04
CA ARG A 276 -0.06 4.30 42.40
C ARG A 276 -1.55 3.99 42.66
N ARG A 277 -1.89 2.82 43.19
CA ARG A 277 -3.28 2.39 43.40
C ARG A 277 -4.08 3.36 44.28
N GLU A 278 -3.48 3.89 45.34
CA GLU A 278 -4.12 4.88 46.22
C GLU A 278 -4.33 6.21 45.52
N VAL A 279 -3.36 6.67 44.72
CA VAL A 279 -3.49 7.93 43.96
C VAL A 279 -4.62 7.82 42.94
N LEU A 280 -4.71 6.73 42.21
CA LEU A 280 -5.79 6.47 41.24
C LEU A 280 -7.14 6.44 41.94
N LYS A 281 -7.26 5.82 43.13
CA LYS A 281 -8.48 5.80 43.92
C LYS A 281 -8.88 7.20 44.39
N LYS A 282 -7.92 8.01 44.86
CA LYS A 282 -8.15 9.42 45.25
C LYS A 282 -8.65 10.24 44.06
N ILE A 283 -8.03 10.07 42.86
CA ILE A 283 -8.46 10.76 41.63
C ILE A 283 -9.88 10.34 41.25
N HIS A 284 -10.17 9.04 41.26
CA HIS A 284 -11.50 8.51 40.95
C HIS A 284 -12.57 9.13 41.81
N VAL A 285 -12.39 9.14 43.16
CA VAL A 285 -13.34 9.72 44.11
C VAL A 285 -13.48 11.24 43.94
N ALA A 286 -12.37 11.97 43.74
CA ALA A 286 -12.40 13.41 43.52
C ALA A 286 -13.18 13.78 42.26
N VAL A 287 -12.94 13.05 41.13
CA VAL A 287 -13.66 13.26 39.87
C VAL A 287 -15.14 12.90 40.01
N GLN A 288 -15.46 11.78 40.65
CA GLN A 288 -16.85 11.37 40.92
C GLN A 288 -17.62 12.42 41.70
N ASN A 289 -17.01 12.95 42.79
CA ASN A 289 -17.61 14.00 43.61
C ASN A 289 -17.77 15.31 42.84
N ALA A 290 -16.80 15.72 42.03
CA ALA A 290 -16.86 16.93 41.21
C ALA A 290 -17.97 16.84 40.15
N LEU A 291 -18.11 15.72 39.45
CA LEU A 291 -19.19 15.50 38.49
C LEU A 291 -20.57 15.46 39.14
N ALA A 292 -20.69 14.81 40.31
CA ALA A 292 -21.93 14.75 41.08
C ALA A 292 -22.41 16.15 41.58
N ARG A 293 -21.48 17.00 42.08
CA ARG A 293 -21.76 18.38 42.47
C ARG A 293 -22.33 19.21 41.31
N ASN A 294 -21.89 18.93 40.08
CA ASN A 294 -22.38 19.58 38.87
C ASN A 294 -23.61 18.87 38.27
N LYS A 295 -24.24 17.94 38.98
CA LYS A 295 -25.42 17.17 38.57
C LYS A 295 -25.21 16.34 37.27
N LEU A 296 -23.98 16.00 36.92
CA LEU A 296 -23.65 15.15 35.77
C LEU A 296 -23.70 13.69 36.17
N LYS A 297 -24.55 12.93 35.49
CA LYS A 297 -24.59 11.45 35.59
C LYS A 297 -23.49 10.87 34.70
N ALA A 298 -22.45 10.32 35.30
CA ALA A 298 -21.29 9.77 34.58
C ALA A 298 -20.84 8.47 35.21
N GLU A 299 -20.41 7.55 34.36
CA GLU A 299 -19.70 6.32 34.73
C GLU A 299 -18.20 6.55 34.53
N ILE A 300 -17.40 6.20 35.54
CA ILE A 300 -15.95 6.42 35.51
C ILE A 300 -15.24 5.08 35.54
N PHE A 301 -14.44 4.81 34.51
CA PHE A 301 -13.66 3.59 34.38
C PHE A 301 -12.17 3.91 34.42
N GLY A 302 -11.42 3.23 35.26
CA GLY A 302 -9.95 3.24 35.19
C GLY A 302 -9.49 2.53 33.91
N ARG A 303 -8.51 3.09 33.21
CA ARG A 303 -7.91 2.50 32.00
C ARG A 303 -6.41 2.37 32.20
N GLU A 304 -5.89 1.19 31.94
CA GLU A 304 -4.47 0.92 31.85
C GLU A 304 -4.08 0.75 30.39
N LYS A 305 -2.95 1.31 30.00
CA LYS A 305 -2.42 1.18 28.65
C LYS A 305 -1.82 -0.20 28.45
N THR A 306 -2.01 -0.80 27.28
CA THR A 306 -1.48 -2.12 26.94
C THR A 306 0.07 -2.13 26.95
N LEU A 307 0.69 -3.26 27.28
CA LEU A 307 2.15 -3.43 27.29
C LEU A 307 2.76 -3.11 25.93
N PHE A 308 2.13 -3.60 24.84
CA PHE A 308 2.56 -3.26 23.48
C PHE A 308 2.45 -1.76 23.20
N GLY A 309 1.36 -1.11 23.66
CA GLY A 309 1.19 0.34 23.50
C GLY A 309 2.27 1.16 24.22
N ILE A 310 2.72 0.71 25.39
CA ILE A 310 3.83 1.31 26.12
C ILE A 310 5.14 1.07 25.37
N TYR A 311 5.43 -0.19 24.98
CA TYR A 311 6.62 -0.57 24.24
C TYR A 311 6.76 0.23 22.94
N ARG A 312 5.69 0.31 22.14
CA ARG A 312 5.68 1.09 20.91
C ARG A 312 6.01 2.56 21.15
N LYS A 313 5.41 3.17 22.19
CA LYS A 313 5.69 4.56 22.53
C LYS A 313 7.13 4.79 22.96
N MET A 314 7.72 3.85 23.71
CA MET A 314 9.14 3.89 24.08
C MET A 314 10.04 3.87 22.84
N VAL A 315 9.75 2.98 21.88
CA VAL A 315 10.53 2.85 20.63
C VAL A 315 10.35 4.07 19.73
N GLU A 316 9.11 4.47 19.42
CA GLU A 316 8.80 5.55 18.49
C GLU A 316 9.32 6.91 18.99
N LYS A 317 9.27 7.15 20.30
CA LYS A 317 9.67 8.42 20.90
C LYS A 317 11.03 8.38 21.58
N ARG A 318 11.72 7.23 21.54
CA ARG A 318 13.01 6.97 22.22
C ARG A 318 12.97 7.30 23.71
N LEU A 319 11.87 6.90 24.39
CA LEU A 319 11.65 7.15 25.82
C LEU A 319 12.04 5.93 26.64
N SER A 320 12.54 6.17 27.86
CA SER A 320 12.64 5.15 28.90
C SER A 320 11.25 4.85 29.49
N PHE A 321 11.10 3.75 30.22
CA PHE A 321 9.82 3.41 30.86
C PHE A 321 9.36 4.48 31.86
N SER A 322 10.27 5.09 32.60
CA SER A 322 9.98 6.15 33.57
C SER A 322 9.44 7.43 32.93
N GLU A 323 9.78 7.68 31.67
CA GLU A 323 9.33 8.85 30.91
C GLU A 323 7.95 8.64 30.24
N VAL A 324 7.42 7.42 30.24
CA VAL A 324 6.07 7.13 29.76
C VAL A 324 5.06 7.49 30.85
N LEU A 325 4.63 8.74 30.84
CA LEU A 325 3.80 9.32 31.91
C LEU A 325 2.31 8.95 31.84
N ASP A 326 1.82 8.47 30.70
CA ASP A 326 0.41 8.17 30.42
C ASP A 326 0.06 6.68 30.47
N ILE A 327 0.63 5.96 31.43
CA ILE A 327 0.37 4.51 31.63
C ILE A 327 -1.07 4.31 32.12
N TYR A 328 -1.56 5.21 32.97
CA TYR A 328 -2.89 5.18 33.55
C TYR A 328 -3.74 6.35 33.08
N GLY A 329 -5.01 6.11 32.90
CA GLY A 329 -5.97 7.11 32.53
C GLY A 329 -7.37 6.78 33.05
N PHE A 330 -8.31 7.69 32.83
CA PHE A 330 -9.70 7.51 33.15
C PHE A 330 -10.56 7.70 31.92
N ARG A 331 -11.60 6.89 31.84
CA ARG A 331 -12.67 7.03 30.86
C ARG A 331 -13.91 7.46 31.60
N ILE A 332 -14.52 8.54 31.13
CA ILE A 332 -15.76 9.09 31.67
C ILE A 332 -16.82 8.93 30.58
N VAL A 333 -17.87 8.19 30.90
CA VAL A 333 -19.00 7.96 30.01
C VAL A 333 -20.22 8.71 30.51
N VAL A 334 -20.75 9.60 29.67
CA VAL A 334 -21.89 10.45 29.92
C VAL A 334 -23.03 10.16 28.93
N ASN A 335 -24.18 10.87 29.09
CA ASN A 335 -25.36 10.56 28.27
C ASN A 335 -25.36 11.30 26.92
N THR A 336 -25.04 12.59 26.91
CA THR A 336 -25.16 13.47 25.73
C THR A 336 -23.81 14.06 25.32
N PRO A 337 -23.65 14.50 24.05
CA PRO A 337 -22.46 15.23 23.62
C PRO A 337 -22.22 16.53 24.42
N ALA A 338 -23.27 17.24 24.77
CA ALA A 338 -23.18 18.45 25.64
C ALA A 338 -22.59 18.12 27.01
N ASP A 339 -23.01 16.98 27.61
CA ASP A 339 -22.45 16.52 28.89
C ASP A 339 -20.94 16.21 28.78
N CYS A 340 -20.43 15.83 27.61
CA CYS A 340 -18.99 15.61 27.40
C CYS A 340 -18.20 16.92 27.61
N TYR A 341 -18.66 18.02 27.05
CA TYR A 341 -18.01 19.32 27.20
C TYR A 341 -18.19 19.91 28.61
N LEU A 342 -19.35 19.69 29.25
CA LEU A 342 -19.54 20.02 30.64
C LEU A 342 -18.60 19.25 31.57
N ALA A 343 -18.47 17.95 31.35
CA ALA A 343 -17.53 17.10 32.11
C ALA A 343 -16.08 17.56 31.90
N LEU A 344 -15.69 17.96 30.67
CA LEU A 344 -14.40 18.56 30.41
C LEU A 344 -14.14 19.82 31.24
N GLY A 345 -15.12 20.72 31.28
CA GLY A 345 -15.04 21.95 32.07
C GLY A 345 -14.87 21.67 33.58
N VAL A 346 -15.62 20.70 34.12
CA VAL A 346 -15.50 20.25 35.51
C VAL A 346 -14.12 19.68 35.80
N LEU A 347 -13.57 18.85 34.88
CA LEU A 347 -12.24 18.27 34.99
C LEU A 347 -11.14 19.33 34.97
N HIS A 348 -11.23 20.32 34.06
CA HIS A 348 -10.26 21.42 33.96
C HIS A 348 -10.33 22.37 35.15
N GLY A 349 -11.51 22.48 35.80
CA GLY A 349 -11.65 23.17 37.09
C GLY A 349 -11.01 22.40 38.24
N LEU A 350 -11.08 21.08 38.24
CA LEU A 350 -10.52 20.23 39.29
C LEU A 350 -8.99 20.09 39.18
N TYR A 351 -8.46 19.90 37.94
CA TYR A 351 -7.04 19.70 37.64
C TYR A 351 -6.60 20.56 36.47
N LYS A 352 -5.37 21.06 36.48
CA LYS A 352 -4.85 21.92 35.41
C LYS A 352 -4.46 21.12 34.16
N PRO A 353 -4.91 21.54 32.96
CA PRO A 353 -4.55 20.85 31.72
C PRO A 353 -3.09 21.09 31.34
N VAL A 354 -2.48 20.05 30.77
CA VAL A 354 -1.16 20.13 30.14
C VAL A 354 -1.31 20.80 28.77
N PRO A 355 -0.66 21.95 28.50
CA PRO A 355 -0.75 22.63 27.22
C PRO A 355 -0.46 21.70 26.02
N GLY A 356 -1.24 21.83 24.93
CA GLY A 356 -1.08 21.05 23.71
C GLY A 356 -1.46 19.56 23.82
N LYS A 357 -2.04 19.12 24.97
CA LYS A 357 -2.48 17.72 25.15
C LYS A 357 -3.99 17.55 25.12
N PHE A 358 -4.74 18.58 24.74
CA PHE A 358 -6.16 18.48 24.46
C PHE A 358 -6.42 18.08 23.01
N LYS A 359 -7.39 17.17 22.77
CA LYS A 359 -7.83 16.76 21.43
C LYS A 359 -9.33 16.54 21.45
N ASP A 360 -10.01 17.17 20.53
CA ASP A 360 -11.46 17.02 20.32
C ASP A 360 -11.73 16.10 19.14
N TYR A 361 -12.03 14.84 19.43
CA TYR A 361 -12.46 13.86 18.44
C TYR A 361 -13.99 13.73 18.37
N ILE A 362 -14.76 14.58 19.11
CA ILE A 362 -16.21 14.68 18.93
C ILE A 362 -16.51 15.59 17.76
N ALA A 363 -15.89 16.78 17.75
CA ALA A 363 -16.03 17.75 16.67
C ALA A 363 -15.37 17.24 15.36
N ILE A 364 -14.21 16.55 15.47
CA ILE A 364 -13.48 15.99 14.33
C ILE A 364 -13.23 14.49 14.56
N PRO A 365 -14.21 13.63 14.22
CA PRO A 365 -14.10 12.19 14.42
C PRO A 365 -12.93 11.57 13.66
N LYS A 366 -12.32 10.55 14.23
CA LYS A 366 -11.32 9.76 13.51
C LYS A 366 -11.94 9.01 12.33
N VAL A 367 -11.11 8.60 11.38
CA VAL A 367 -11.55 7.91 10.16
C VAL A 367 -12.30 6.60 10.45
N ASN A 368 -11.95 5.92 11.55
CA ASN A 368 -12.61 4.70 12.03
C ASN A 368 -13.87 5.00 12.90
N GLY A 369 -14.44 6.20 12.82
CA GLY A 369 -15.63 6.59 13.58
C GLY A 369 -15.39 6.84 15.07
N TYR A 370 -14.17 6.77 15.57
CA TYR A 370 -13.86 7.02 16.97
C TYR A 370 -14.11 8.47 17.35
N GLN A 371 -14.91 8.69 18.39
CA GLN A 371 -15.25 9.98 18.99
C GLN A 371 -14.95 9.99 20.50
N SER A 372 -14.29 11.02 20.99
CA SER A 372 -14.03 11.24 22.41
C SER A 372 -13.31 12.58 22.61
N LEU A 373 -13.50 13.27 23.71
CA LEU A 373 -12.59 14.32 24.16
C LEU A 373 -11.40 13.67 24.87
N HIS A 374 -10.19 14.07 24.54
CA HIS A 374 -8.98 13.64 25.23
C HIS A 374 -8.31 14.84 25.87
N THR A 375 -8.03 14.77 27.17
CA THR A 375 -7.25 15.78 27.87
C THR A 375 -6.27 15.11 28.83
N THR A 376 -5.09 15.68 28.97
CA THR A 376 -4.12 15.27 29.99
C THR A 376 -4.05 16.34 31.05
N LEU A 377 -4.33 15.97 32.29
CA LEU A 377 -4.40 16.87 33.45
C LEU A 377 -3.28 16.52 34.44
N ILE A 378 -2.82 17.56 35.15
CA ILE A 378 -1.84 17.38 36.22
C ILE A 378 -2.62 17.00 37.48
N GLY A 379 -2.59 15.74 37.84
CA GLY A 379 -3.22 15.19 39.03
C GLY A 379 -2.43 15.46 40.31
N PRO A 380 -2.88 14.86 41.44
CA PRO A 380 -2.17 14.95 42.71
C PRO A 380 -0.70 14.50 42.54
N PHE A 381 0.19 15.16 43.28
CA PHE A 381 1.65 14.93 43.26
C PHE A 381 2.33 15.22 41.91
N GLY A 382 1.72 16.08 41.04
CA GLY A 382 2.30 16.51 39.77
C GLY A 382 2.28 15.45 38.68
N GLN A 383 1.59 14.31 38.86
CA GLN A 383 1.53 13.24 37.87
C GLN A 383 0.52 13.56 36.76
N PRO A 384 0.92 13.52 35.48
CA PRO A 384 -0.02 13.66 34.37
C PRO A 384 -0.92 12.42 34.24
N VAL A 385 -2.22 12.67 34.07
CA VAL A 385 -3.26 11.64 33.94
C VAL A 385 -4.10 11.95 32.71
N GLU A 386 -4.29 10.97 31.82
CA GLU A 386 -5.14 11.11 30.64
C GLU A 386 -6.60 10.86 30.99
N PHE A 387 -7.48 11.76 30.55
CA PHE A 387 -8.93 11.60 30.63
C PHE A 387 -9.53 11.51 29.24
N GLN A 388 -10.43 10.55 29.06
CA GLN A 388 -11.22 10.35 27.85
C GLN A 388 -12.69 10.51 28.19
N VAL A 389 -13.35 11.51 27.60
CA VAL A 389 -14.76 11.79 27.85
C VAL A 389 -15.56 11.52 26.59
N ARG A 390 -16.64 10.73 26.69
CA ARG A 390 -17.48 10.35 25.56
C ARG A 390 -18.88 9.91 26.02
N THR A 391 -19.82 9.85 25.09
CA THR A 391 -21.15 9.33 25.38
C THR A 391 -21.16 7.80 25.42
N ARG A 392 -22.26 7.21 25.91
CA ARG A 392 -22.45 5.74 25.87
C ARG A 392 -22.42 5.21 24.44
N GLU A 393 -23.03 5.92 23.49
CA GLU A 393 -23.00 5.55 22.07
C GLU A 393 -21.60 5.62 21.49
N MET A 394 -20.88 6.73 21.69
CA MET A 394 -19.47 6.86 21.28
C MET A 394 -18.59 5.79 21.91
N ASN A 395 -18.90 5.36 23.14
CA ASN A 395 -18.17 4.28 23.80
C ASN A 395 -18.41 2.93 23.12
N ARG A 396 -19.65 2.64 22.72
CA ARG A 396 -20.01 1.43 21.97
C ARG A 396 -19.26 1.38 20.64
N VAL A 397 -19.33 2.46 19.83
CA VAL A 397 -18.61 2.57 18.57
C VAL A 397 -17.09 2.46 18.76
N ALA A 398 -16.54 3.08 19.83
CA ALA A 398 -15.11 3.04 20.11
C ALA A 398 -14.58 1.65 20.50
N GLU A 399 -15.39 0.74 21.04
CA GLU A 399 -14.97 -0.63 21.39
C GLU A 399 -15.25 -1.63 20.27
N SER A 400 -16.43 -1.57 19.65
CA SER A 400 -16.93 -2.59 18.72
C SER A 400 -16.80 -2.19 17.24
N GLY A 401 -16.52 -0.92 16.93
CA GLY A 401 -16.32 -0.46 15.55
C GLY A 401 -17.48 -0.82 14.61
N VAL A 402 -17.14 -1.34 13.41
CA VAL A 402 -18.13 -1.77 12.41
C VAL A 402 -19.07 -2.85 12.96
N ALA A 403 -18.63 -3.70 13.90
CA ALA A 403 -19.47 -4.71 14.52
C ALA A 403 -20.58 -4.12 15.40
N ALA A 404 -20.48 -2.84 15.81
CA ALA A 404 -21.54 -2.18 16.58
C ALA A 404 -22.89 -2.17 15.86
N HIS A 405 -22.90 -2.17 14.52
CA HIS A 405 -24.11 -2.24 13.71
C HIS A 405 -24.93 -3.50 13.99
N TRP A 406 -24.30 -4.65 14.15
CA TRP A 406 -25.00 -5.90 14.48
C TRP A 406 -25.34 -6.02 15.96
N LEU A 407 -24.53 -5.39 16.82
CA LEU A 407 -24.76 -5.36 18.26
C LEU A 407 -26.00 -4.53 18.66
N TYR A 408 -26.28 -3.44 17.93
CA TYR A 408 -27.24 -2.42 18.35
C TYR A 408 -28.11 -1.96 17.17
N LYS A 409 -29.16 -2.74 16.85
CA LYS A 409 -30.08 -2.47 15.72
C LYS A 409 -30.93 -1.20 15.88
N GLU A 410 -30.94 -0.55 17.03
CA GLU A 410 -31.90 0.52 17.39
C GLU A 410 -31.44 1.93 16.96
N ASP A 411 -30.15 2.17 16.69
CA ASP A 411 -29.62 3.51 16.38
C ASP A 411 -29.17 3.62 14.90
N ALA A 412 -30.13 3.80 13.98
CA ALA A 412 -29.90 3.63 12.54
C ALA A 412 -29.01 4.71 11.88
N GLN A 413 -28.90 5.91 12.43
CA GLN A 413 -28.31 7.06 11.71
C GLN A 413 -26.77 7.18 11.85
N SER A 414 -26.19 7.06 13.04
CA SER A 414 -24.75 7.14 13.27
C SER A 414 -24.00 5.89 12.75
N LEU A 415 -24.69 4.75 12.74
CA LEU A 415 -24.18 3.47 12.25
C LEU A 415 -24.15 3.43 10.71
N SER A 416 -25.12 4.10 10.05
CA SER A 416 -25.15 4.30 8.58
C SER A 416 -23.93 5.08 8.08
N ASP A 417 -23.51 6.13 8.80
CA ASP A 417 -22.33 6.94 8.45
C ASP A 417 -21.04 6.14 8.51
N MET A 418 -20.89 5.27 9.48
CA MET A 418 -19.70 4.43 9.64
C MET A 418 -19.62 3.34 8.56
N GLN A 419 -20.75 2.72 8.21
CA GLN A 419 -20.82 1.79 7.08
C GLN A 419 -20.50 2.49 5.76
N SER A 420 -21.06 3.67 5.54
CA SER A 420 -20.79 4.49 4.35
C SER A 420 -19.30 4.83 4.23
N ARG A 421 -18.66 5.24 5.32
CA ARG A 421 -17.21 5.53 5.35
C ARG A 421 -16.36 4.28 5.10
N THR A 422 -16.78 3.13 5.64
CA THR A 422 -16.09 1.86 5.41
C THR A 422 -16.23 1.43 3.95
N HIS A 423 -17.43 1.56 3.37
CA HIS A 423 -17.68 1.26 1.97
C HIS A 423 -16.89 2.20 1.04
N GLN A 424 -16.90 3.51 1.30
CA GLN A 424 -16.10 4.49 0.56
C GLN A 424 -14.59 4.18 0.60
N TRP A 425 -14.10 3.78 1.77
CA TRP A 425 -12.71 3.35 1.90
C TRP A 425 -12.41 2.09 1.06
N LEU A 426 -13.27 1.07 1.13
CA LEU A 426 -13.12 -0.14 0.31
C LEU A 426 -13.19 0.17 -1.19
N GLN A 427 -14.06 1.09 -1.59
CA GLN A 427 -14.17 1.57 -2.97
C GLN A 427 -12.85 2.26 -3.41
N SER A 428 -12.29 3.12 -2.56
CA SER A 428 -11.01 3.80 -2.85
C SER A 428 -9.85 2.82 -3.00
N LEU A 429 -9.88 1.67 -2.31
CA LEU A 429 -8.89 0.61 -2.49
C LEU A 429 -9.03 -0.10 -3.84
N ILE A 430 -10.26 -0.29 -4.33
CA ILE A 430 -10.51 -0.85 -5.66
C ILE A 430 -10.01 0.10 -6.74
N GLU A 431 -10.29 1.40 -6.61
CA GLU A 431 -9.79 2.42 -7.53
C GLU A 431 -8.24 2.47 -7.55
N LEU A 432 -7.63 2.45 -6.38
CA LEU A 432 -6.16 2.40 -6.24
C LEU A 432 -5.57 1.16 -6.92
N GLN A 433 -6.28 0.02 -6.85
CA GLN A 433 -5.85 -1.21 -7.50
C GLN A 433 -5.85 -1.11 -9.04
N GLN A 434 -6.85 -0.45 -9.61
CA GLN A 434 -6.95 -0.28 -11.06
C GLN A 434 -5.82 0.61 -11.62
N GLN A 435 -5.31 1.53 -10.79
CA GLN A 435 -4.23 2.47 -11.15
C GLN A 435 -2.83 1.89 -10.96
N THR A 436 -2.66 0.90 -10.06
CA THR A 436 -1.37 0.29 -9.77
C THR A 436 -1.17 -0.99 -10.57
N GLY A 437 -0.14 -1.02 -11.41
CA GLY A 437 0.22 -2.20 -12.22
C GLY A 437 1.01 -3.28 -11.47
N ASP A 438 1.58 -2.96 -10.30
CA ASP A 438 2.42 -3.85 -9.49
C ASP A 438 1.82 -4.08 -8.10
N SER A 439 1.75 -5.36 -7.69
CA SER A 439 1.21 -5.78 -6.41
C SER A 439 2.05 -5.28 -5.21
N ALA A 440 3.36 -5.12 -5.36
CA ALA A 440 4.24 -4.59 -4.33
C ALA A 440 3.98 -3.09 -4.10
N GLU A 441 3.82 -2.32 -5.17
CA GLU A 441 3.45 -0.89 -5.13
C GLU A 441 2.08 -0.70 -4.47
N PHE A 442 1.11 -1.55 -4.80
CA PHE A 442 -0.21 -1.55 -4.19
C PHE A 442 -0.14 -1.77 -2.67
N LEU A 443 0.66 -2.76 -2.22
CA LEU A 443 0.86 -3.03 -0.80
C LEU A 443 1.48 -1.85 -0.04
N GLU A 444 2.48 -1.18 -0.63
CA GLU A 444 3.08 0.02 -0.02
C GLU A 444 2.07 1.16 0.14
N ASN A 445 1.29 1.41 -0.89
CA ASN A 445 0.28 2.47 -0.89
C ASN A 445 -0.79 2.22 0.18
N ILE A 446 -1.24 0.97 0.32
CA ILE A 446 -2.23 0.59 1.32
C ILE A 446 -1.68 0.62 2.74
N LYS A 447 -0.44 0.19 2.97
CA LYS A 447 0.17 0.29 4.31
C LYS A 447 0.08 1.71 4.86
N VAL A 448 0.27 2.72 4.01
CA VAL A 448 0.12 4.13 4.42
C VAL A 448 -1.33 4.47 4.77
N ASP A 449 -2.31 3.96 4.03
CA ASP A 449 -3.75 4.23 4.27
C ASP A 449 -4.34 3.46 5.47
N LEU A 450 -3.73 2.35 5.85
CA LEU A 450 -4.13 1.58 7.02
C LEU A 450 -3.77 2.26 8.36
N PHE A 451 -2.78 3.16 8.37
CA PHE A 451 -2.41 3.87 9.59
C PHE A 451 -3.36 5.04 9.85
N PRO A 452 -3.97 5.12 11.04
CA PRO A 452 -5.07 6.05 11.32
C PRO A 452 -4.62 7.47 11.69
N ASP A 453 -3.32 7.74 11.83
CA ASP A 453 -2.83 9.07 12.20
C ASP A 453 -2.95 10.00 10.99
N LYS A 454 -3.99 10.87 11.02
CA LYS A 454 -4.25 11.88 9.99
C LYS A 454 -4.07 13.28 10.54
N VAL A 455 -3.70 14.18 9.63
CA VAL A 455 -3.76 15.63 9.84
C VAL A 455 -4.99 16.19 9.12
N TYR A 456 -5.64 17.12 9.75
CA TYR A 456 -6.83 17.83 9.23
C TYR A 456 -6.41 19.23 8.84
N ILE A 457 -6.56 19.54 7.58
CA ILE A 457 -6.14 20.79 6.96
C ILE A 457 -7.32 21.45 6.26
N PHE A 458 -7.25 22.74 6.07
CA PHE A 458 -8.32 23.53 5.50
C PHE A 458 -7.98 24.01 4.09
N THR A 459 -8.95 23.98 3.21
CA THR A 459 -8.87 24.74 1.96
C THR A 459 -9.14 26.23 2.27
N PRO A 460 -8.77 27.17 1.39
CA PRO A 460 -9.11 28.59 1.57
C PRO A 460 -10.63 28.85 1.69
N LYS A 461 -11.46 27.92 1.18
CA LYS A 461 -12.93 27.95 1.27
C LYS A 461 -13.46 27.32 2.56
N GLY A 462 -12.61 26.97 3.53
CA GLY A 462 -13.01 26.37 4.82
C GLY A 462 -13.35 24.88 4.78
N LYS A 463 -13.20 24.19 3.61
CA LYS A 463 -13.44 22.73 3.53
C LYS A 463 -12.30 21.98 4.23
N ILE A 464 -12.66 21.04 5.11
CA ILE A 464 -11.70 20.19 5.81
C ILE A 464 -11.27 19.01 4.92
N VAL A 465 -9.96 18.83 4.79
CA VAL A 465 -9.34 17.69 4.08
C VAL A 465 -8.48 16.90 5.06
N SER A 466 -8.64 15.58 5.09
CA SER A 466 -7.86 14.71 5.95
C SER A 466 -6.76 14.01 5.14
N LEU A 467 -5.51 14.14 5.58
CA LEU A 467 -4.33 13.52 4.97
C LEU A 467 -3.56 12.66 5.97
N PRO A 468 -2.75 11.71 5.53
CA PRO A 468 -1.83 10.98 6.41
C PRO A 468 -0.89 11.94 7.15
N ARG A 469 -0.50 11.61 8.36
CA ARG A 469 0.49 12.38 9.11
C ARG A 469 1.84 12.41 8.38
N GLY A 470 2.45 13.59 8.31
CA GLY A 470 3.66 13.84 7.52
C GLY A 470 3.37 14.11 6.04
N ALA A 471 2.09 14.23 5.65
CA ALA A 471 1.70 14.66 4.30
C ALA A 471 2.20 16.06 3.99
N THR A 472 2.37 16.34 2.71
CA THR A 472 2.92 17.57 2.16
C THR A 472 1.89 18.31 1.29
N PRO A 473 2.14 19.55 0.87
CA PRO A 473 1.28 20.25 -0.08
C PRO A 473 1.02 19.49 -1.38
N VAL A 474 1.97 18.67 -1.84
CA VAL A 474 1.78 17.81 -3.02
C VAL A 474 0.71 16.74 -2.74
N ASP A 475 0.75 16.08 -1.57
CA ASP A 475 -0.29 15.15 -1.15
C ASP A 475 -1.66 15.82 -1.11
N PHE A 476 -1.72 17.06 -0.61
CA PHE A 476 -2.94 17.84 -0.59
C PHE A 476 -3.47 18.13 -1.99
N ALA A 477 -2.60 18.57 -2.91
CA ALA A 477 -2.97 18.87 -4.29
C ALA A 477 -3.62 17.67 -4.98
N TYR A 478 -3.01 16.48 -4.88
CA TYR A 478 -3.57 15.22 -5.41
C TYR A 478 -4.83 14.76 -4.68
N SER A 479 -5.01 15.10 -3.42
CA SER A 479 -6.24 14.79 -2.69
C SER A 479 -7.45 15.58 -3.19
N ILE A 480 -7.22 16.79 -3.72
CA ILE A 480 -8.26 17.63 -4.32
C ILE A 480 -8.61 17.13 -5.72
N HIS A 481 -7.62 17.10 -6.62
CA HIS A 481 -7.77 16.63 -8.00
C HIS A 481 -6.42 16.25 -8.61
N THR A 482 -6.39 15.22 -9.46
CA THR A 482 -5.17 14.77 -10.14
C THR A 482 -4.54 15.88 -10.98
N ASP A 483 -5.36 16.68 -11.71
CA ASP A 483 -4.83 17.79 -12.51
C ASP A 483 -4.20 18.90 -11.67
N ILE A 484 -4.73 19.17 -10.46
CA ILE A 484 -4.14 20.14 -9.54
C ILE A 484 -2.80 19.62 -9.05
N GLY A 485 -2.72 18.33 -8.73
CA GLY A 485 -1.50 17.64 -8.36
C GLY A 485 -0.45 17.71 -9.47
N ASN A 486 -0.84 17.34 -10.70
CA ASN A 486 0.06 17.34 -11.87
C ASN A 486 0.58 18.74 -12.23
N LYS A 487 -0.22 19.78 -12.01
CA LYS A 487 0.12 21.18 -12.34
C LYS A 487 0.66 21.99 -11.16
N CYS A 488 0.93 21.36 -10.02
CA CYS A 488 1.41 22.02 -8.82
C CYS A 488 2.83 22.58 -9.00
N ILE A 489 3.02 23.89 -8.78
CA ILE A 489 4.32 24.54 -8.82
C ILE A 489 4.77 25.10 -7.47
N ALA A 490 3.84 25.56 -6.65
CA ALA A 490 4.12 26.13 -5.33
C ALA A 490 2.92 25.95 -4.40
N ALA A 491 3.12 26.18 -3.12
CA ALA A 491 2.07 26.17 -2.12
C ALA A 491 2.23 27.32 -1.13
N ARG A 492 1.09 27.83 -0.65
CA ARG A 492 1.04 28.75 0.48
C ARG A 492 0.40 28.04 1.65
N ILE A 493 1.06 28.08 2.79
CA ILE A 493 0.55 27.53 4.05
C ILE A 493 0.30 28.71 4.98
N ASN A 494 -0.94 28.89 5.43
CA ASN A 494 -1.38 30.02 6.28
C ASN A 494 -1.05 31.38 5.65
N GLY A 495 -1.11 31.50 4.33
CA GLY A 495 -0.81 32.72 3.57
C GLY A 495 0.67 32.90 3.16
N GLU A 496 1.59 32.14 3.74
CA GLU A 496 3.02 32.20 3.46
C GLU A 496 3.47 31.17 2.42
N ALA A 497 4.31 31.56 1.49
CA ALA A 497 4.90 30.64 0.53
C ALA A 497 5.86 29.66 1.23
N GLN A 498 5.60 28.36 1.09
CA GLN A 498 6.37 27.30 1.73
C GLN A 498 6.83 26.25 0.70
N PRO A 499 7.99 25.61 0.93
CA PRO A 499 8.46 24.52 0.08
C PRO A 499 7.45 23.37 -0.02
N LEU A 500 7.30 22.76 -1.19
CA LEU A 500 6.39 21.63 -1.43
C LEU A 500 6.69 20.40 -0.56
N ARG A 501 7.87 20.28 0.02
CA ARG A 501 8.26 19.22 0.97
C ARG A 501 7.89 19.48 2.43
N THR A 502 7.31 20.63 2.75
CA THR A 502 6.95 21.02 4.13
C THR A 502 5.88 20.08 4.66
N GLU A 503 6.08 19.52 5.86
CA GLU A 503 5.08 18.68 6.51
C GLU A 503 3.92 19.53 7.04
N LEU A 504 2.70 19.11 6.68
CA LEU A 504 1.46 19.78 7.07
C LEU A 504 1.06 19.45 8.50
N ARG A 505 0.48 20.43 9.19
CA ARG A 505 0.01 20.33 10.58
C ARG A 505 -1.50 20.49 10.65
N ASN A 506 -2.09 19.97 11.74
CA ASN A 506 -3.51 20.21 11.99
C ASN A 506 -3.82 21.71 12.09
N GLY A 507 -4.84 22.13 11.35
CA GLY A 507 -5.30 23.52 11.34
C GLY A 507 -4.69 24.37 10.24
N ASP A 508 -3.70 23.87 9.46
CA ASP A 508 -3.12 24.64 8.37
C ASP A 508 -4.14 24.91 7.26
N VAL A 509 -4.13 26.12 6.75
CA VAL A 509 -4.88 26.54 5.56
C VAL A 509 -3.95 26.50 4.37
N ILE A 510 -4.30 25.71 3.33
CA ILE A 510 -3.39 25.45 2.20
C ILE A 510 -4.01 25.92 0.90
N GLU A 511 -3.23 26.74 0.18
CA GLU A 511 -3.50 27.17 -1.19
C GLU A 511 -2.43 26.59 -2.15
N ILE A 512 -2.86 25.92 -3.21
CA ILE A 512 -1.97 25.37 -4.24
C ILE A 512 -1.92 26.33 -5.41
N VAL A 513 -0.69 26.67 -5.82
CA VAL A 513 -0.43 27.45 -7.03
C VAL A 513 -0.12 26.47 -8.16
N THR A 514 -0.86 26.60 -9.28
CA THR A 514 -0.71 25.75 -10.45
C THR A 514 -0.16 26.51 -11.65
N GLY A 515 0.60 25.81 -12.49
CA GLY A 515 1.13 26.36 -13.75
C GLY A 515 0.66 25.56 -14.97
N PRO A 516 0.39 26.22 -16.12
CA PRO A 516 -0.17 25.54 -17.30
C PRO A 516 0.79 24.50 -17.92
N VAL A 517 2.09 24.70 -17.79
CA VAL A 517 3.16 23.84 -18.35
C VAL A 517 3.81 22.95 -17.26
N ALA A 518 3.36 23.06 -16.00
CA ALA A 518 3.95 22.29 -14.90
C ALA A 518 3.68 20.79 -15.05
N ARG A 519 4.65 19.98 -14.62
CA ARG A 519 4.61 18.52 -14.66
C ARG A 519 5.07 17.95 -13.32
N PRO A 520 4.60 16.77 -12.92
CA PRO A 520 5.06 16.12 -11.70
C PRO A 520 6.58 15.88 -11.71
N ASN A 521 7.24 16.27 -10.62
CA ASN A 521 8.66 16.04 -10.45
C ASN A 521 8.90 14.64 -9.84
N PRO A 522 9.72 13.75 -10.44
CA PRO A 522 10.06 12.46 -9.88
C PRO A 522 10.59 12.50 -8.44
N ALA A 523 11.28 13.59 -8.06
CA ALA A 523 11.80 13.79 -6.70
C ALA A 523 10.68 13.88 -5.64
N TRP A 524 9.44 14.16 -6.02
CA TRP A 524 8.30 14.20 -5.09
C TRP A 524 8.02 12.84 -4.45
N LEU A 525 8.32 11.75 -5.17
CA LEU A 525 8.18 10.38 -4.64
C LEU A 525 9.00 10.14 -3.36
N GLY A 526 10.06 10.91 -3.14
CA GLY A 526 10.90 10.82 -1.95
C GLY A 526 10.27 11.39 -0.67
N PHE A 527 9.29 12.30 -0.79
CA PHE A 527 8.69 12.95 0.38
C PHE A 527 7.16 12.85 0.48
N VAL A 528 6.43 12.58 -0.62
CA VAL A 528 4.96 12.36 -0.54
C VAL A 528 4.62 11.15 0.31
N ARG A 529 3.50 11.25 1.04
CA ARG A 529 3.06 10.22 2.00
C ARG A 529 1.78 9.52 1.59
N SER A 530 0.87 10.16 0.86
CA SER A 530 -0.39 9.53 0.49
C SER A 530 -0.21 8.51 -0.64
N GLY A 531 -0.91 7.38 -0.53
CA GLY A 531 -0.91 6.34 -1.57
C GLY A 531 -1.41 6.88 -2.91
N ARG A 532 -2.44 7.76 -2.88
CA ARG A 532 -2.99 8.40 -4.08
C ARG A 532 -1.95 9.27 -4.81
N ALA A 533 -1.25 10.17 -4.11
CA ALA A 533 -0.22 11.01 -4.73
C ALA A 533 0.90 10.17 -5.35
N ARG A 534 1.36 9.13 -4.65
CA ARG A 534 2.38 8.22 -5.18
C ARG A 534 1.91 7.49 -6.43
N ALA A 535 0.71 6.93 -6.42
CA ALA A 535 0.14 6.21 -7.54
C ALA A 535 -0.02 7.11 -8.77
N GLU A 536 -0.59 8.31 -8.60
CA GLU A 536 -0.82 9.27 -9.67
C GLU A 536 0.49 9.81 -10.27
N ILE A 537 1.48 10.14 -9.42
CA ILE A 537 2.81 10.57 -9.89
C ILE A 537 3.48 9.44 -10.69
N ARG A 538 3.47 8.20 -10.18
CA ARG A 538 4.07 7.06 -10.88
C ARG A 538 3.33 6.75 -12.17
N HIS A 539 2.01 6.82 -12.18
CA HIS A 539 1.20 6.64 -13.38
C HIS A 539 1.55 7.67 -14.45
N TYR A 540 1.59 8.95 -14.08
CA TYR A 540 1.98 10.04 -14.98
C TYR A 540 3.38 9.81 -15.55
N LEU A 541 4.36 9.48 -14.70
CA LEU A 541 5.74 9.24 -15.12
C LEU A 541 5.87 8.02 -16.04
N ARG A 542 5.08 6.96 -15.80
CA ARG A 542 5.05 5.78 -16.69
C ARG A 542 4.45 6.11 -18.05
N THR A 543 3.35 6.84 -18.08
CA THR A 543 2.69 7.25 -19.31
C THR A 543 3.58 8.17 -20.14
N MET A 544 4.22 9.16 -19.51
CA MET A 544 5.20 10.02 -20.17
C MET A 544 6.39 9.23 -20.72
N LYS A 545 6.97 8.35 -19.91
CA LYS A 545 8.09 7.50 -20.34
C LYS A 545 7.71 6.64 -21.56
N SER A 546 6.49 6.13 -21.60
CA SER A 546 5.99 5.36 -22.74
C SER A 546 5.92 6.22 -23.99
N GLN A 547 5.29 7.40 -23.95
CA GLN A 547 5.16 8.27 -25.12
C GLN A 547 6.51 8.80 -25.61
N GLU A 548 7.36 9.28 -24.69
CA GLU A 548 8.70 9.75 -25.04
C GLU A 548 9.56 8.63 -25.66
N SER A 549 9.37 7.40 -25.19
CA SER A 549 10.06 6.22 -25.71
C SER A 549 9.54 5.84 -27.12
N ILE A 550 8.23 5.94 -27.34
CA ILE A 550 7.60 5.73 -28.66
C ILE A 550 8.16 6.73 -29.66
N ASP A 551 8.12 8.03 -29.33
CA ASP A 551 8.60 9.11 -30.19
C ASP A 551 10.10 8.98 -30.51
N LEU A 552 10.91 8.57 -29.53
CA LEU A 552 12.34 8.28 -29.76
C LEU A 552 12.53 7.05 -30.62
N GLY A 553 11.78 5.97 -30.35
CA GLY A 553 11.83 4.73 -31.09
C GLY A 553 11.47 4.89 -32.55
N GLU A 554 10.44 5.70 -32.84
CA GLU A 554 10.03 6.03 -34.21
C GLU A 554 11.14 6.76 -34.97
N ARG A 555 11.78 7.76 -34.36
CA ARG A 555 12.92 8.46 -34.95
C ARG A 555 14.12 7.55 -35.21
N LEU A 556 14.46 6.68 -34.26
CA LEU A 556 15.54 5.71 -34.40
C LEU A 556 15.26 4.69 -35.51
N LEU A 557 14.03 4.20 -35.59
CA LEU A 557 13.62 3.25 -36.62
C LEU A 557 13.58 3.91 -38.01
N ALA A 558 13.06 5.14 -38.12
CA ALA A 558 13.05 5.91 -39.36
C ALA A 558 14.46 6.17 -39.89
N GLN A 559 15.38 6.55 -39.01
CA GLN A 559 16.77 6.75 -39.37
C GLN A 559 17.47 5.45 -39.82
N ALA A 560 17.21 4.33 -39.11
CA ALA A 560 17.73 3.04 -39.50
C ALA A 560 17.15 2.55 -40.83
N ALA A 561 15.87 2.79 -41.11
CA ALA A 561 15.19 2.46 -42.36
C ALA A 561 15.73 3.25 -43.55
N ALA A 562 16.07 4.52 -43.34
CA ALA A 562 16.70 5.36 -44.38
C ALA A 562 18.03 4.81 -44.89
N GLN A 563 18.78 4.01 -44.11
CA GLN A 563 20.00 3.33 -44.53
C GLN A 563 19.71 2.23 -45.59
N PHE A 564 18.48 1.73 -45.62
CA PHE A 564 18.00 0.75 -46.59
C PHE A 564 17.20 1.37 -47.72
N SER A 565 17.28 2.70 -47.91
CA SER A 565 16.49 3.48 -48.85
C SER A 565 14.97 3.28 -48.72
N PHE A 566 14.51 3.03 -47.51
CA PHE A 566 13.14 2.74 -47.16
C PHE A 566 12.58 3.79 -46.17
N ARG A 567 11.37 4.30 -46.42
CA ARG A 567 10.66 5.22 -45.51
C ARG A 567 9.63 4.46 -44.70
N LEU A 568 9.48 4.79 -43.44
CA LEU A 568 8.46 4.16 -42.58
C LEU A 568 7.02 4.43 -43.07
N GLU A 569 6.82 5.53 -43.77
CA GLU A 569 5.54 5.93 -44.36
C GLU A 569 5.11 4.99 -45.51
N ASP A 570 6.09 4.32 -46.16
CA ASP A 570 5.86 3.39 -47.25
C ASP A 570 5.49 1.98 -46.76
N ALA A 571 5.59 1.74 -45.44
CA ALA A 571 5.20 0.48 -44.81
C ALA A 571 3.67 0.42 -44.63
N GLY A 572 3.00 -0.35 -45.46
CA GLY A 572 1.56 -0.62 -45.33
C GLY A 572 1.21 -1.43 -44.08
N PRO A 573 -0.08 -1.47 -43.73
CA PRO A 573 -0.54 -2.22 -42.52
C PRO A 573 -0.13 -3.71 -42.54
N GLU A 574 -0.03 -4.32 -43.69
CA GLU A 574 0.36 -5.72 -43.86
C GLU A 574 1.84 -5.96 -43.50
N VAL A 575 2.72 -5.02 -43.89
CA VAL A 575 4.15 -5.06 -43.60
C VAL A 575 4.38 -4.87 -42.09
N TRP A 576 3.67 -3.92 -41.47
CA TRP A 576 3.69 -3.77 -40.01
C TRP A 576 3.15 -5.00 -39.29
N GLY A 577 2.04 -5.58 -39.75
CA GLY A 577 1.46 -6.77 -39.15
C GLY A 577 2.39 -7.99 -39.20
N GLU A 578 3.18 -8.15 -40.27
CA GLU A 578 4.20 -9.21 -40.38
C GLU A 578 5.39 -8.96 -39.46
N LEU A 579 5.89 -7.70 -39.41
CA LEU A 579 6.95 -7.32 -38.48
C LEU A 579 6.56 -7.52 -37.01
N LEU A 580 5.32 -7.15 -36.63
CA LEU A 580 4.84 -7.34 -35.26
C LEU A 580 4.76 -8.82 -34.87
N ARG A 581 4.34 -9.70 -35.80
CA ARG A 581 4.33 -11.15 -35.56
C ARG A 581 5.75 -11.73 -35.42
N GLU A 582 6.69 -11.34 -36.30
CA GLU A 582 8.08 -11.77 -36.19
C GLU A 582 8.75 -11.25 -34.93
N ALA A 583 8.43 -10.00 -34.54
CA ALA A 583 8.97 -9.37 -33.37
C ALA A 583 8.25 -9.80 -32.06
N GLN A 584 7.16 -10.55 -32.13
CA GLN A 584 6.34 -10.93 -30.98
C GLN A 584 5.90 -9.71 -30.15
N ALA A 585 5.58 -8.59 -30.81
CA ALA A 585 5.04 -7.39 -30.21
C ALA A 585 3.53 -7.33 -30.41
N ARG A 586 2.80 -6.81 -29.41
CA ARG A 586 1.34 -6.73 -29.41
C ARG A 586 0.82 -5.67 -30.37
N ASP A 587 1.50 -4.53 -30.39
CA ASP A 587 1.16 -3.39 -31.23
C ASP A 587 2.42 -2.58 -31.63
N ARG A 588 2.21 -1.61 -32.54
CA ARG A 588 3.28 -0.73 -33.03
C ARG A 588 3.90 0.09 -31.93
N ASP A 589 3.09 0.59 -31.00
CA ASP A 589 3.53 1.47 -29.93
C ASP A 589 4.44 0.73 -28.95
N GLU A 590 4.13 -0.53 -28.61
CA GLU A 590 4.99 -1.39 -27.82
C GLU A 590 6.35 -1.62 -28.49
N LEU A 591 6.34 -1.92 -29.80
CA LEU A 591 7.56 -2.13 -30.56
C LEU A 591 8.45 -0.89 -30.61
N LEU A 592 7.84 0.28 -30.86
CA LEU A 592 8.53 1.56 -30.87
C LEU A 592 9.06 1.93 -29.48
N ALA A 593 8.25 1.73 -28.42
CA ALA A 593 8.70 1.93 -27.04
C ALA A 593 9.91 1.04 -26.69
N ASP A 594 9.91 -0.23 -27.13
CA ASP A 594 11.03 -1.15 -26.91
C ASP A 594 12.30 -0.69 -27.64
N ILE A 595 12.16 -0.10 -28.84
CA ILE A 595 13.30 0.51 -29.54
C ILE A 595 13.82 1.70 -28.77
N GLY A 596 12.94 2.62 -28.35
CA GLY A 596 13.32 3.82 -27.62
C GLY A 596 13.96 3.54 -26.27
N LEU A 597 13.55 2.45 -25.60
CA LEU A 597 14.15 1.95 -24.35
C LEU A 597 15.44 1.14 -24.57
N GLY A 598 15.89 0.94 -25.81
CA GLY A 598 17.08 0.16 -26.11
C GLY A 598 16.95 -1.35 -25.88
N ARG A 599 15.72 -1.87 -25.73
CA ARG A 599 15.45 -3.31 -25.60
C ARG A 599 15.62 -4.03 -26.91
N ARG A 600 15.32 -3.34 -28.03
CA ARG A 600 15.46 -3.84 -29.42
C ARG A 600 16.30 -2.87 -30.25
N LEU A 601 17.08 -3.43 -31.16
CA LEU A 601 17.94 -2.63 -32.03
C LEU A 601 17.16 -2.17 -33.26
N ALA A 602 17.07 -0.87 -33.47
CA ALA A 602 16.37 -0.26 -34.61
C ALA A 602 16.91 -0.76 -35.96
N ALA A 603 18.24 -0.96 -36.10
CA ALA A 603 18.84 -1.42 -37.32
C ALA A 603 18.42 -2.82 -37.75
N VAL A 604 18.21 -3.74 -36.78
CA VAL A 604 17.74 -5.12 -37.03
C VAL A 604 16.30 -5.07 -37.53
N LEU A 605 15.45 -4.32 -36.87
CA LEU A 605 14.02 -4.19 -37.24
C LEU A 605 13.82 -3.42 -38.52
N ALA A 606 14.63 -2.42 -38.80
CA ALA A 606 14.63 -1.69 -40.07
C ALA A 606 14.98 -2.60 -41.24
N ARG A 607 15.98 -3.47 -41.06
CA ARG A 607 16.36 -4.49 -42.06
C ARG A 607 15.25 -5.50 -42.28
N GLN A 608 14.62 -6.01 -41.23
CA GLN A 608 13.47 -6.92 -41.34
C GLN A 608 12.30 -6.24 -42.06
N LEU A 609 11.97 -4.99 -41.70
CA LEU A 609 10.91 -4.21 -42.32
C LEU A 609 11.15 -4.00 -43.81
N SER A 610 12.40 -3.68 -44.19
CA SER A 610 12.82 -3.54 -45.59
C SER A 610 12.69 -4.87 -46.37
N LEU A 611 13.08 -6.00 -45.79
CA LEU A 611 12.94 -7.30 -46.40
C LEU A 611 11.49 -7.75 -46.58
N ILE A 612 10.63 -7.48 -45.60
CA ILE A 612 9.17 -7.76 -45.66
C ILE A 612 8.56 -6.91 -46.78
N HIS A 613 8.87 -5.61 -46.81
CA HIS A 613 8.40 -4.72 -47.86
C HIS A 613 8.78 -5.17 -49.27
N LEU A 614 10.05 -5.60 -49.49
CA LEU A 614 10.52 -6.12 -50.74
C LEU A 614 9.82 -7.45 -51.16
N ARG A 615 9.40 -8.26 -50.20
CA ARG A 615 8.59 -9.47 -50.47
C ARG A 615 7.16 -9.18 -50.84
N SER A 616 6.61 -8.07 -50.30
CA SER A 616 5.24 -7.66 -50.52
C SER A 616 5.05 -6.79 -51.79
N ALA A 617 6.14 -6.28 -52.36
CA ALA A 617 6.08 -5.46 -53.58
C ALA A 617 5.83 -6.37 -54.84
N PRO A 618 4.90 -6.00 -55.73
CA PRO A 618 4.67 -6.74 -56.94
C PRO A 618 5.90 -6.70 -57.85
N ALA A 619 6.26 -7.83 -58.51
CA ALA A 619 7.51 -8.16 -59.19
C ALA A 619 7.97 -7.18 -60.33
N ALA A 620 7.51 -5.93 -60.33
CA ALA A 620 7.85 -4.97 -61.41
C ALA A 620 8.96 -3.99 -61.09
N THR A 621 9.57 -4.00 -59.86
CA THR A 621 10.64 -3.04 -59.46
C THR A 621 11.97 -3.70 -59.04
N ALA A 622 12.19 -4.95 -59.39
CA ALA A 622 13.43 -5.62 -59.06
C ALA A 622 14.47 -5.54 -60.19
N ALA A 623 14.90 -4.32 -60.52
CA ALA A 623 16.04 -4.09 -61.36
C ALA A 623 16.77 -2.83 -60.91
N GLY A 624 17.85 -2.96 -60.16
CA GLY A 624 18.82 -1.91 -59.93
C GLY A 624 19.02 -1.53 -58.47
N GLY A 625 19.96 -2.14 -57.80
CA GLY A 625 20.42 -1.70 -56.51
C GLY A 625 21.46 -2.63 -55.89
N GLU A 626 22.63 -2.71 -56.43
CA GLU A 626 23.80 -3.18 -55.71
C GLU A 626 24.01 -2.28 -54.47
N ALA A 627 24.02 -2.96 -53.32
CA ALA A 627 24.17 -2.32 -52.01
C ALA A 627 25.50 -1.58 -51.91
N ALA A 628 25.46 -0.24 -51.94
CA ALA A 628 26.59 0.58 -51.55
C ALA A 628 26.84 0.41 -50.06
N MET A 629 27.71 -0.52 -49.69
CA MET A 629 28.33 -0.56 -48.37
C MET A 629 29.23 0.65 -48.21
N GLY A 630 28.87 1.64 -47.41
CA GLY A 630 29.84 2.67 -47.00
C GLY A 630 29.37 4.10 -46.90
N THR A 631 28.13 4.43 -46.65
CA THR A 631 27.78 5.82 -46.23
C THR A 631 27.61 5.83 -44.70
N ARG A 632 28.48 6.64 -44.02
CA ARG A 632 28.27 6.96 -42.58
C ARG A 632 26.86 7.49 -42.40
N ALA A 633 26.12 6.81 -41.51
CA ALA A 633 24.77 7.21 -41.16
C ALA A 633 24.75 8.68 -40.66
N ALA A 634 23.76 9.46 -41.11
CA ALA A 634 23.56 10.81 -40.60
C ALA A 634 23.32 10.74 -39.06
N PRO A 635 23.89 11.69 -38.29
CA PRO A 635 23.75 11.68 -36.82
C PRO A 635 22.28 11.90 -36.41
N VAL A 636 21.89 11.23 -35.35
CA VAL A 636 20.54 11.39 -34.76
C VAL A 636 20.42 12.76 -34.12
N GLN A 637 19.42 13.54 -34.52
CA GLN A 637 19.14 14.81 -33.85
C GLN A 637 18.45 14.60 -32.53
N ILE A 638 18.96 15.26 -31.46
CA ILE A 638 18.39 15.26 -30.12
C ILE A 638 18.00 16.69 -29.72
N GLN A 639 16.82 16.83 -29.10
CA GLN A 639 16.37 18.12 -28.58
C GLN A 639 16.81 18.33 -27.13
N GLY A 640 17.18 17.27 -26.42
CA GLY A 640 17.55 17.30 -25.01
C GLY A 640 16.36 17.41 -24.02
N THR A 641 15.15 17.45 -24.54
CA THR A 641 13.88 17.53 -23.79
C THR A 641 13.07 16.24 -23.89
N GLU A 642 13.64 15.17 -24.44
CA GLU A 642 13.02 13.86 -24.63
C GLU A 642 12.79 13.10 -23.32
N GLY A 643 12.88 13.77 -22.20
CA GLY A 643 12.52 13.29 -20.88
C GLY A 643 13.30 12.06 -20.42
N MET A 644 12.59 11.01 -20.01
CA MET A 644 13.24 9.82 -19.44
C MET A 644 13.82 8.85 -20.48
N ALA A 645 13.43 8.97 -21.75
CA ALA A 645 13.97 8.15 -22.82
C ALA A 645 15.38 8.57 -23.26
N LEU A 646 15.78 9.81 -22.92
CA LEU A 646 17.09 10.37 -23.19
C LEU A 646 17.71 10.86 -21.88
N GLN A 647 18.88 10.34 -21.51
CA GLN A 647 19.54 10.67 -20.26
C GLN A 647 20.93 11.27 -20.51
N MET A 648 21.22 12.40 -19.85
CA MET A 648 22.56 12.98 -19.86
C MET A 648 23.47 12.21 -18.90
N ALA A 649 24.60 11.73 -19.40
CA ALA A 649 25.53 10.94 -18.60
C ALA A 649 26.14 11.77 -17.47
N ASN A 650 26.06 11.27 -16.23
CA ASN A 650 26.59 11.95 -15.04
C ASN A 650 28.12 12.14 -15.08
N CYS A 651 28.85 11.27 -15.80
CA CYS A 651 30.32 11.31 -15.86
C CYS A 651 30.87 12.52 -16.62
N CYS A 652 30.10 13.05 -17.59
CA CYS A 652 30.57 14.17 -18.46
C CYS A 652 29.55 15.29 -18.60
N THR A 653 28.29 15.12 -18.13
CA THR A 653 27.23 16.14 -18.14
C THR A 653 27.19 16.95 -19.45
N PRO A 654 26.85 16.34 -20.61
CA PRO A 654 26.85 17.00 -21.90
C PRO A 654 25.79 18.11 -21.96
N ILE A 655 26.10 19.20 -22.67
CA ILE A 655 25.20 20.34 -22.86
C ILE A 655 25.17 20.76 -24.35
N PRO A 656 24.12 21.45 -24.81
CA PRO A 656 24.05 21.94 -26.16
C PRO A 656 25.31 22.72 -26.56
N GLY A 657 25.86 22.36 -27.74
CA GLY A 657 27.11 22.86 -28.23
C GLY A 657 28.34 22.00 -27.94
N ASP A 658 28.21 20.96 -27.12
CA ASP A 658 29.22 19.91 -27.00
C ASP A 658 29.04 18.88 -28.15
N GLU A 659 30.13 18.28 -28.62
CA GLU A 659 30.05 17.11 -29.49
C GLU A 659 29.63 15.91 -28.68
N VAL A 660 28.61 15.19 -29.14
CA VAL A 660 27.95 14.14 -28.36
C VAL A 660 27.88 12.79 -29.10
N VAL A 661 27.88 11.74 -28.30
CA VAL A 661 27.63 10.35 -28.74
C VAL A 661 26.62 9.70 -27.81
N GLY A 662 25.78 8.81 -28.33
CA GLY A 662 24.73 8.15 -27.57
C GLY A 662 25.02 6.66 -27.37
N GLN A 663 24.81 6.17 -26.16
CA GLN A 663 24.82 4.76 -25.83
C GLN A 663 23.41 4.26 -25.60
N LEU A 664 22.95 3.28 -26.39
CA LEU A 664 21.70 2.58 -26.12
C LEU A 664 21.89 1.61 -24.96
N ARG A 665 21.25 1.90 -23.82
CA ARG A 665 21.27 1.06 -22.63
C ARG A 665 19.90 0.46 -22.38
N ARG A 666 19.89 -0.86 -22.13
CA ARG A 666 18.66 -1.61 -21.84
C ARG A 666 17.92 -0.97 -20.68
N ASP A 667 16.62 -0.73 -20.82
CA ASP A 667 15.70 -0.13 -19.85
C ASP A 667 16.00 1.33 -19.43
N LEU A 668 17.09 1.93 -19.86
CA LEU A 668 17.47 3.32 -19.63
C LEU A 668 17.30 4.23 -20.84
N GLY A 669 17.08 3.63 -22.04
CA GLY A 669 16.99 4.39 -23.29
C GLY A 669 18.36 4.86 -23.81
N LEU A 670 18.42 6.05 -24.38
CA LEU A 670 19.61 6.64 -24.95
C LEU A 670 20.36 7.49 -23.92
N VAL A 671 21.56 7.06 -23.55
CA VAL A 671 22.45 7.80 -22.64
C VAL A 671 23.44 8.62 -23.45
N VAL A 672 23.36 9.95 -23.31
CA VAL A 672 24.18 10.92 -24.08
C VAL A 672 25.49 11.22 -23.35
N HIS A 673 26.59 11.07 -24.03
CA HIS A 673 27.94 11.40 -23.54
C HIS A 673 28.60 12.44 -24.42
N GLN A 674 29.57 13.15 -23.88
CA GLN A 674 30.51 13.93 -24.69
C GLN A 674 31.39 12.97 -25.51
N SER A 675 31.72 13.31 -26.77
CA SER A 675 32.54 12.51 -27.67
C SER A 675 33.93 12.19 -27.12
N ASP A 676 34.48 13.10 -26.31
CA ASP A 676 35.79 13.02 -25.67
C ASP A 676 35.76 12.39 -24.26
N CYS A 677 34.59 11.89 -23.80
CA CYS A 677 34.46 11.23 -22.52
C CYS A 677 35.22 9.88 -22.51
N THR A 678 36.14 9.72 -21.56
CA THR A 678 36.96 8.50 -21.41
C THR A 678 36.15 7.23 -21.18
N HIS A 679 35.04 7.34 -20.44
CA HIS A 679 34.09 6.23 -20.23
C HIS A 679 33.37 5.84 -21.51
N ALA A 680 32.90 6.82 -22.27
CA ALA A 680 32.23 6.60 -23.55
C ALA A 680 33.20 5.94 -24.56
N GLN A 681 34.42 6.43 -24.68
CA GLN A 681 35.42 5.88 -25.60
C GLN A 681 35.80 4.45 -25.27
N ARG A 682 35.95 4.08 -23.99
CA ARG A 682 36.22 2.70 -23.56
C ARG A 682 35.03 1.78 -23.86
N ALA A 683 33.82 2.23 -23.51
CA ALA A 683 32.61 1.43 -23.72
C ALA A 683 32.29 1.26 -25.22
N ARG A 684 32.54 2.28 -26.06
CA ARG A 684 32.33 2.19 -27.52
C ARG A 684 33.29 1.21 -28.20
N ARG A 685 34.52 1.07 -27.67
CA ARG A 685 35.47 0.07 -28.16
C ARG A 685 35.06 -1.36 -27.82
N ALA A 686 34.37 -1.55 -26.68
CA ALA A 686 33.95 -2.88 -26.22
C ALA A 686 32.67 -3.36 -26.92
N ASP A 687 31.73 -2.49 -27.26
CA ASP A 687 30.44 -2.81 -27.89
C ASP A 687 30.05 -1.65 -28.85
N PRO A 688 30.59 -1.64 -30.07
CA PRO A 688 30.34 -0.58 -31.04
C PRO A 688 28.89 -0.47 -31.50
N ASP A 689 28.18 -1.62 -31.56
CA ASP A 689 26.84 -1.71 -32.16
C ASP A 689 25.75 -0.97 -31.35
N ARG A 690 26.03 -0.66 -30.10
CA ARG A 690 25.12 0.09 -29.22
C ARG A 690 25.39 1.60 -29.18
N TRP A 691 26.28 2.10 -30.03
CA TRP A 691 26.64 3.50 -30.04
C TRP A 691 26.14 4.18 -31.31
N LEU A 692 25.56 5.37 -31.10
CA LEU A 692 25.02 6.22 -32.16
C LEU A 692 25.76 7.55 -32.16
N ASP A 693 26.03 8.09 -33.36
CA ASP A 693 26.52 9.46 -33.48
C ASP A 693 25.33 10.41 -33.36
N LEU A 694 25.45 11.37 -32.46
CA LEU A 694 24.37 12.30 -32.11
C LEU A 694 24.72 13.72 -32.50
N GLN A 695 23.70 14.52 -32.76
CA GLN A 695 23.82 15.95 -32.98
C GLN A 695 22.69 16.69 -32.23
N TRP A 696 23.02 17.81 -31.61
CA TRP A 696 22.00 18.68 -31.05
C TRP A 696 21.12 19.27 -32.14
N ALA A 697 19.85 19.41 -31.88
CA ALA A 697 18.93 20.17 -32.74
C ALA A 697 19.42 21.65 -32.86
N PRO A 698 19.05 22.35 -33.94
CA PRO A 698 19.48 23.77 -34.13
C PRO A 698 19.10 24.68 -32.98
N GLU A 699 17.95 24.48 -32.36
CA GLU A 699 17.44 25.25 -31.23
C GLU A 699 17.03 24.32 -30.11
N PRO A 700 18.00 23.83 -29.30
CA PRO A 700 17.68 22.96 -28.17
C PRO A 700 16.97 23.77 -27.08
N VAL A 701 15.80 23.28 -26.63
CA VAL A 701 14.99 23.93 -25.61
C VAL A 701 15.28 23.27 -24.27
N GLY A 702 15.73 24.03 -23.26
CA GLY A 702 15.87 23.49 -21.90
C GLY A 702 17.00 24.07 -21.08
N LEU A 703 17.10 23.59 -19.82
CA LEU A 703 18.18 23.90 -18.88
C LEU A 703 18.94 22.61 -18.59
N TYR A 704 20.24 22.65 -18.71
CA TYR A 704 21.15 21.51 -18.60
C TYR A 704 22.05 21.65 -17.39
N ALA A 705 22.18 20.58 -16.61
CA ALA A 705 23.02 20.59 -15.42
C ALA A 705 24.51 20.43 -15.78
N VAL A 706 25.38 21.27 -15.23
CA VAL A 706 26.81 21.18 -15.39
C VAL A 706 27.51 21.24 -14.04
N ASN A 707 28.53 20.37 -13.87
CA ASN A 707 29.39 20.39 -12.70
C ASN A 707 30.58 21.33 -12.94
N MET A 708 30.85 22.18 -11.95
CA MET A 708 31.93 23.20 -12.02
C MET A 708 32.70 23.23 -10.70
N ASP A 709 34.02 23.34 -10.78
CA ASP A 709 34.89 23.56 -9.63
C ASP A 709 35.41 25.00 -9.67
N VAL A 710 35.17 25.67 -8.56
CA VAL A 710 35.66 27.03 -8.34
C VAL A 710 36.69 27.00 -7.21
N ARG A 711 37.98 27.16 -7.54
CA ARG A 711 39.04 27.26 -6.55
C ARG A 711 39.23 28.74 -6.20
N ALA A 712 39.10 29.05 -4.95
CA ALA A 712 39.17 30.43 -4.46
C ALA A 712 40.00 30.54 -3.16
N ARG A 713 40.40 31.77 -2.81
CA ARG A 713 40.99 32.02 -1.48
C ARG A 713 39.95 31.81 -0.39
N ASN A 714 40.33 31.18 0.69
CA ASN A 714 39.46 30.93 1.84
C ASN A 714 39.26 32.24 2.65
N GLU A 715 38.43 33.12 2.14
CA GLU A 715 38.12 34.43 2.74
C GLU A 715 36.62 34.45 3.15
N ARG A 716 36.28 35.23 4.17
CA ARG A 716 34.89 35.39 4.60
C ARG A 716 34.05 35.99 3.47
N GLY A 717 32.92 35.31 3.15
CA GLY A 717 31.96 35.78 2.15
C GLY A 717 32.22 35.31 0.72
N VAL A 718 33.33 34.60 0.42
CA VAL A 718 33.67 34.16 -0.94
C VAL A 718 32.59 33.36 -1.62
N LEU A 719 31.94 32.46 -0.87
CA LEU A 719 30.80 31.69 -1.36
C LEU A 719 29.63 32.60 -1.78
N GLY A 720 29.37 33.66 -1.01
CA GLY A 720 28.33 34.65 -1.32
C GLY A 720 28.64 35.42 -2.63
N TYR A 721 29.87 35.85 -2.82
CA TYR A 721 30.29 36.55 -4.07
C TYR A 721 30.14 35.63 -5.28
N VAL A 722 30.57 34.37 -5.16
CA VAL A 722 30.44 33.38 -6.23
C VAL A 722 28.98 33.09 -6.53
N ALA A 723 28.11 32.91 -5.51
CA ALA A 723 26.69 32.65 -5.70
C ALA A 723 25.95 33.84 -6.37
N VAL A 724 26.25 35.06 -5.96
CA VAL A 724 25.71 36.27 -6.61
C VAL A 724 26.14 36.35 -8.07
N ALA A 725 27.40 36.09 -8.38
CA ALA A 725 27.93 36.13 -9.75
C ALA A 725 27.31 35.03 -10.65
N VAL A 726 26.97 33.86 -10.10
CA VAL A 726 26.23 32.82 -10.82
C VAL A 726 24.80 33.29 -11.12
N ALA A 727 24.15 33.93 -10.15
CA ALA A 727 22.80 34.48 -10.32
C ALA A 727 22.75 35.63 -11.32
N GLU A 728 23.72 36.55 -11.29
CA GLU A 728 23.86 37.66 -12.27
C GLU A 728 24.08 37.16 -13.70
N ALA A 729 24.67 35.97 -13.84
CA ALA A 729 24.83 35.32 -15.13
C ALA A 729 23.57 34.53 -15.56
N GLU A 730 22.43 34.72 -14.90
CA GLU A 730 21.13 34.03 -15.16
C GLU A 730 21.20 32.51 -15.03
N SER A 731 22.08 31.98 -14.17
CA SER A 731 22.26 30.58 -13.93
C SER A 731 21.73 30.19 -12.53
N ASN A 732 21.02 29.08 -12.43
CA ASN A 732 20.53 28.57 -11.16
C ASN A 732 21.51 27.56 -10.56
N ILE A 733 21.69 27.60 -9.23
CA ILE A 733 22.53 26.68 -8.48
C ILE A 733 21.68 25.51 -7.98
N LEU A 734 21.97 24.30 -8.41
CA LEU A 734 21.28 23.07 -7.99
C LEU A 734 21.85 22.47 -6.71
N SER A 735 23.18 22.51 -6.58
CA SER A 735 23.87 22.04 -5.37
C SER A 735 25.22 22.69 -5.23
N VAL A 736 25.68 22.85 -3.99
CA VAL A 736 27.02 23.34 -3.63
C VAL A 736 27.60 22.36 -2.63
N ASN A 737 28.84 21.99 -2.85
CA ASN A 737 29.64 21.23 -1.88
C ASN A 737 30.99 21.96 -1.73
N ILE A 738 31.53 22.03 -0.53
CA ILE A 738 32.77 22.74 -0.23
C ILE A 738 33.76 21.71 0.30
N GLU A 739 34.96 21.72 -0.29
CA GLU A 739 36.07 20.87 0.13
C GLU A 739 37.22 21.77 0.54
N ASP A 740 37.57 21.77 1.82
CA ASP A 740 38.71 22.52 2.34
C ASP A 740 40.00 21.78 1.99
N GLU A 741 40.75 22.30 1.04
CA GLU A 741 42.07 21.76 0.66
C GLU A 741 43.16 22.23 1.60
N ASP A 742 43.11 23.51 2.05
CA ASP A 742 44.06 24.15 2.96
C ASP A 742 43.41 25.37 3.65
N ALA A 743 44.02 25.85 4.76
CA ALA A 743 43.56 27.06 5.46
C ALA A 743 43.54 28.33 4.57
N ARG A 744 44.22 28.30 3.43
CA ARG A 744 44.36 29.43 2.51
C ARG A 744 43.52 29.36 1.25
N GLU A 745 43.16 28.13 0.80
CA GLU A 745 42.39 27.89 -0.43
C GLU A 745 41.25 26.95 -0.20
N VAL A 746 40.15 27.17 -0.90
CA VAL A 746 38.92 26.35 -0.85
C VAL A 746 38.48 25.99 -2.26
N THR A 747 38.12 24.74 -2.46
CA THR A 747 37.47 24.32 -3.72
C THR A 747 35.96 24.15 -3.48
N ILE A 748 35.18 24.90 -4.24
CA ILE A 748 33.72 24.91 -4.19
C ILE A 748 33.21 24.18 -5.42
N HIS A 749 32.53 23.05 -5.20
CA HIS A 749 31.90 22.25 -6.24
C HIS A 749 30.48 22.74 -6.46
N PHE A 750 30.20 23.28 -7.60
CA PHE A 750 28.85 23.73 -7.99
C PHE A 750 28.24 22.79 -9.01
N LYS A 751 26.98 22.50 -8.85
CA LYS A 751 26.12 21.98 -9.92
C LYS A 751 25.16 23.09 -10.31
N ILE A 752 25.31 23.64 -11.51
CA ILE A 752 24.54 24.76 -12.02
C ILE A 752 23.73 24.39 -13.25
N GLN A 753 22.70 25.20 -13.57
CA GLN A 753 21.89 25.04 -14.78
C GLN A 753 22.27 26.06 -15.82
N VAL A 754 22.52 25.62 -17.06
CA VAL A 754 22.83 26.48 -18.21
C VAL A 754 22.02 26.08 -19.43
N HIS A 755 21.78 26.99 -20.37
CA HIS A 755 21.08 26.69 -21.61
C HIS A 755 21.98 25.97 -22.61
N ASP A 756 23.22 26.46 -22.76
CA ASP A 756 24.18 26.00 -23.75
C ASP A 756 25.63 26.29 -23.33
N ARG A 757 26.56 25.95 -24.20
CA ARG A 757 27.99 26.20 -24.01
C ARG A 757 28.33 27.70 -23.98
N ARG A 758 27.57 28.56 -24.68
CA ARG A 758 27.77 30.01 -24.68
C ARG A 758 27.36 30.61 -23.34
N HIS A 759 26.24 30.13 -22.79
CA HIS A 759 25.79 30.51 -21.45
C HIS A 759 26.80 30.10 -20.38
N LEU A 760 27.29 28.85 -20.41
CA LEU A 760 28.34 28.37 -19.51
C LEU A 760 29.61 29.27 -19.60
N ALA A 761 30.05 29.65 -20.81
CA ALA A 761 31.19 30.51 -20.99
C ALA A 761 30.98 31.94 -20.41
N ARG A 762 29.75 32.44 -20.38
CA ARG A 762 29.36 33.67 -19.70
C ARG A 762 29.51 33.54 -18.19
N VAL A 763 28.94 32.49 -17.60
CA VAL A 763 29.09 32.20 -16.17
C VAL A 763 30.56 32.12 -15.75
N VAL A 764 31.38 31.37 -16.49
CA VAL A 764 32.81 31.22 -16.21
C VAL A 764 33.54 32.57 -16.29
N ARG A 765 33.20 33.43 -17.24
CA ARG A 765 33.78 34.75 -17.36
C ARG A 765 33.44 35.69 -16.21
N THR A 766 32.17 35.65 -15.75
CA THR A 766 31.70 36.42 -14.59
C THR A 766 32.42 35.98 -13.32
N LEU A 767 32.54 34.69 -13.09
CA LEU A 767 33.25 34.13 -11.93
C LEU A 767 34.75 34.48 -11.92
N ARG A 768 35.42 34.50 -13.07
CA ARG A 768 36.86 34.89 -13.18
C ARG A 768 37.14 36.36 -12.90
N ARG A 769 36.11 37.20 -12.84
CA ARG A 769 36.26 38.64 -12.47
C ARG A 769 36.35 38.85 -10.97
N ILE A 770 35.97 37.85 -10.17
CA ILE A 770 36.05 37.93 -8.72
C ILE A 770 37.51 37.76 -8.29
N SER A 771 38.04 38.73 -7.56
CA SER A 771 39.48 38.78 -7.16
C SER A 771 39.93 37.60 -6.31
N GLN A 772 39.00 36.99 -5.56
CA GLN A 772 39.24 35.83 -4.72
C GLN A 772 39.27 34.51 -5.50
N VAL A 773 38.70 34.45 -6.72
CA VAL A 773 38.65 33.25 -7.54
C VAL A 773 39.97 33.02 -8.26
N LEU A 774 40.64 31.93 -7.98
CA LEU A 774 41.92 31.52 -8.53
C LEU A 774 41.74 30.76 -9.85
N ARG A 775 40.80 29.81 -9.86
CA ARG A 775 40.56 28.96 -11.03
C ARG A 775 39.09 28.55 -11.11
N VAL A 776 38.55 28.52 -12.30
CA VAL A 776 37.23 27.96 -12.61
C VAL A 776 37.41 26.88 -13.69
N SER A 777 36.90 25.65 -13.42
CA SER A 777 36.98 24.55 -14.35
C SER A 777 35.66 23.78 -14.39
N ARG A 778 35.27 23.27 -15.56
CA ARG A 778 34.17 22.32 -15.69
C ARG A 778 34.69 20.95 -15.24
N THR A 779 33.99 20.35 -14.28
CA THR A 779 34.41 19.08 -13.67
C THR A 779 33.88 17.91 -14.48
N ARG A 780 34.74 16.98 -14.79
CA ARG A 780 34.39 15.64 -15.26
C ARG A 780 34.60 14.70 -14.08
N LEU A 781 33.52 14.09 -13.63
CA LEU A 781 33.60 13.09 -12.55
C LEU A 781 34.46 11.93 -13.05
N ASN A 782 35.68 11.81 -12.55
CA ASN A 782 36.40 10.55 -12.57
C ASN A 782 35.69 9.62 -11.59
N VAL A 783 34.66 8.91 -12.05
CA VAL A 783 34.07 7.81 -11.30
C VAL A 783 35.13 6.71 -11.27
N ARG A 784 36.07 6.78 -10.29
CA ARG A 784 36.71 5.57 -9.79
C ARG A 784 35.55 4.67 -9.38
N ALA A 785 35.50 3.48 -9.97
CA ALA A 785 34.47 2.50 -9.72
C ALA A 785 34.07 2.48 -8.25
N GLN A 786 32.91 3.04 -7.94
CA GLN A 786 32.18 2.56 -6.79
C GLN A 786 31.89 1.09 -7.13
N PRO A 787 32.28 0.14 -6.26
CA PRO A 787 31.84 -1.23 -6.45
C PRO A 787 30.31 -1.18 -6.62
N ALA A 788 29.83 -1.86 -7.65
CA ALA A 788 28.39 -2.05 -7.84
C ALA A 788 27.79 -2.36 -6.47
N GLU A 789 26.77 -1.59 -6.07
CA GLU A 789 25.94 -1.97 -4.94
C GLU A 789 25.57 -3.42 -5.18
N ALA A 790 26.17 -4.29 -4.37
CA ALA A 790 25.86 -5.70 -4.36
C ALA A 790 24.37 -5.81 -4.08
N ALA A 791 23.68 -6.52 -4.94
CA ALA A 791 22.31 -6.95 -4.68
C ALA A 791 22.26 -7.54 -3.26
N PRO A 792 21.24 -7.21 -2.46
CA PRO A 792 21.10 -7.80 -1.13
C PRO A 792 20.56 -9.21 -1.28
N ASP A 793 21.42 -10.22 -1.49
CA ASP A 793 21.08 -11.62 -1.27
C ASP A 793 22.33 -12.51 -1.31
N ALA A 794 22.95 -12.63 -0.16
CA ALA A 794 23.65 -13.85 0.25
C ALA A 794 23.64 -13.96 1.78
N PRO A 795 23.14 -15.05 2.37
CA PRO A 795 23.19 -15.25 3.81
C PRO A 795 24.64 -15.45 4.27
N PRO A 796 25.02 -14.99 5.45
CA PRO A 796 26.35 -15.24 5.98
C PRO A 796 26.52 -16.73 6.26
N ALA A 797 27.60 -17.28 5.71
CA ALA A 797 28.07 -18.63 5.99
C ALA A 797 28.29 -18.79 7.51
N ALA A 798 27.83 -19.93 8.02
CA ALA A 798 28.05 -20.39 9.35
C ALA A 798 29.55 -20.44 9.64
N LEU A 799 29.98 -19.77 10.70
CA LEU A 799 31.20 -20.09 11.40
C LEU A 799 30.83 -20.88 12.65
N SER A 800 31.45 -22.05 12.70
CA SER A 800 31.47 -23.09 13.73
C SER A 800 31.37 -22.59 15.18
#